data_6fd83d1e109797dc94b677995173ffdc
#
_entry.id   6fd83d1e109797dc94b677995173ffdc
#
_cell.length_a   1.000
_cell.length_b   1.000
_cell.length_c   1.000
_cell.angle_alpha   90.00
_cell.angle_beta   90.00
_cell.angle_gamma   90.00
#
_symmetry.space_group_name_H-M   'P 1'
#
loop_
_entity.id
_entity.type
_entity.pdbx_description
1 polymer ?
#
loop_
_entity_poly.entity_id
_entity_poly.type
_entity_poly.pdbx_seq_one_letter_code
_entity_poly.pdbx_strand_id
1 'polypeptide(L)'
;MDMSRILIAKTGKTASEWLPLAVHLEDTAGIMQCMIRDMIPPSFPESCALSPEAFEKTAVFLAYVHDIGKAMLVFQYKISRNLPEMRSRLEHFQLQFPESYEKDKINVIPHAQAGEEILVTLGCSESVAAVVGAHHGMPSEHIQKNLMQPRRNIKFYENYYGYAEENVSLLTETWNHILQRALQIARIDSVQELPVLTKPAQMLLSGLLIMADWIASNTDYFPLIPTDEDIPENPERIADAWETIQFPEMWKSARLDYSDAAFRKNFSFAPRLVQTEFLNVIKNIESPGICILEAPMGCGKTEAALAGTEILAAKCRKNGMFFGLPTQATANGIFPRMMQWGEKQSQNFYHSIQLKHGSSALNTCFQKIQRGIPEQETDSGLIVHSWFCDNKKACLADFVVATVDQMLMMALKRKHVMLLHVGLSEKVVVIDEVHAYDAYMNEYLEMALQWLGYYKTPVILLSATLPASRRMSLVRAYLGIRESEKTFENEMGYPLLTWTDGTEIRQKRLTYQGAHTHVQMHPCTEDAVLTAVQNVVEHGGCVGVIVNTVKRAQTFAEEIRNQTHAKVLLYHAQFIFPDRTLKEQALLKTVGKDSSAEVRRGTVVVGTQVLEQSLDIDFDLLITDICPMDLLLQRIGRLHRHAFREHRPEVVKTPVCYVIMDELHGENTASKKIYGDFLLHRTEENLPESIVLPDDISPLVQAVYTFSEDDAMYQTYHNQQEIQKRRARCFRIGKPTGKDIHRLLSRDIEDKNECEVEAAVRDGISSIEVLLMRRMKDGSICFLPNQHGGRKTEAFPDEAECREIAEQKLRLPTGFSQKWSIDRTIHELEKQCLPYVENWQNSHWLKGQLVLFLDEEMNGELMGFQLHYSFENGLEYWKAAE
;
A
#
# COMPACT_ATOMS: atom_id res chain seq x y z
N MET A 1 -30.33 -2.52 -39.73
CA MET A 1 -30.87 -2.30 -38.36
C MET A 1 -29.70 -2.45 -37.40
N ASP A 2 -29.48 -1.53 -36.45
CA ASP A 2 -28.38 -1.63 -35.51
C ASP A 2 -28.63 -2.68 -34.44
N MET A 3 -28.10 -3.88 -34.61
CA MET A 3 -28.25 -4.98 -33.66
C MET A 3 -27.65 -4.68 -32.30
N SER A 4 -26.64 -3.78 -32.19
CA SER A 4 -26.05 -3.42 -30.91
C SER A 4 -27.04 -2.74 -29.96
N ARG A 5 -28.11 -2.12 -30.48
CA ARG A 5 -29.22 -1.56 -29.70
C ARG A 5 -30.21 -2.61 -29.20
N ILE A 6 -30.11 -3.85 -29.68
CA ILE A 6 -30.99 -4.97 -29.33
C ILE A 6 -30.29 -5.93 -28.40
N LEU A 7 -28.95 -6.10 -28.58
CA LEU A 7 -28.13 -6.93 -27.71
C LEU A 7 -28.07 -6.37 -26.30
N ILE A 8 -28.05 -7.28 -25.35
CA ILE A 8 -28.14 -6.96 -23.91
C ILE A 8 -26.73 -6.83 -23.33
N ALA A 9 -26.41 -5.68 -22.72
CA ALA A 9 -25.22 -5.51 -21.90
C ALA A 9 -25.44 -5.89 -20.44
N LYS A 10 -26.65 -5.54 -19.90
CA LYS A 10 -27.03 -5.77 -18.50
C LYS A 10 -28.54 -5.92 -18.36
N THR A 11 -28.98 -6.68 -17.35
CA THR A 11 -30.42 -6.81 -16.99
C THR A 11 -30.64 -6.45 -15.55
N GLY A 12 -31.84 -5.97 -15.21
CA GLY A 12 -32.29 -5.84 -13.84
C GLY A 12 -32.59 -7.20 -13.18
N LYS A 13 -33.12 -7.16 -11.99
CA LYS A 13 -33.60 -8.37 -11.28
C LYS A 13 -34.83 -8.98 -11.96
N THR A 14 -35.55 -8.19 -12.73
CA THR A 14 -36.73 -8.56 -13.51
C THR A 14 -36.49 -8.24 -14.99
N ALA A 15 -37.35 -8.76 -15.88
CA ALA A 15 -37.27 -8.47 -17.32
C ALA A 15 -37.79 -7.06 -17.70
N SER A 16 -38.25 -6.27 -16.75
CA SER A 16 -38.79 -4.91 -16.97
C SER A 16 -37.73 -3.83 -17.17
N GLU A 17 -36.49 -4.12 -16.86
CA GLU A 17 -35.39 -3.16 -16.95
C GLU A 17 -34.11 -3.81 -17.54
N TRP A 18 -33.46 -3.09 -18.41
CA TRP A 18 -32.29 -3.58 -19.11
C TRP A 18 -31.35 -2.44 -19.54
N LEU A 19 -30.19 -2.79 -20.05
CA LEU A 19 -29.26 -1.87 -20.67
C LEU A 19 -28.84 -2.46 -22.03
N PRO A 20 -29.18 -1.78 -23.16
CA PRO A 20 -28.67 -2.16 -24.48
C PRO A 20 -27.15 -2.06 -24.56
N LEU A 21 -26.54 -2.95 -25.35
CA LEU A 21 -25.07 -2.95 -25.52
C LEU A 21 -24.57 -1.61 -26.09
N ALA A 22 -25.24 -1.08 -27.13
CA ALA A 22 -24.86 0.21 -27.73
C ALA A 22 -24.85 1.34 -26.70
N VAL A 23 -25.86 1.41 -25.82
CA VAL A 23 -25.95 2.45 -24.78
C VAL A 23 -24.80 2.33 -23.78
N HIS A 24 -24.50 1.13 -23.32
CA HIS A 24 -23.38 0.89 -22.41
C HIS A 24 -22.02 1.29 -23.00
N LEU A 25 -21.80 0.99 -24.29
CA LEU A 25 -20.58 1.37 -25.00
C LEU A 25 -20.46 2.89 -25.15
N GLU A 26 -21.58 3.57 -25.48
CA GLU A 26 -21.65 5.03 -25.54
C GLU A 26 -21.47 5.69 -24.17
N ASP A 27 -22.11 5.18 -23.10
CA ASP A 27 -21.94 5.64 -21.72
C ASP A 27 -20.46 5.56 -21.29
N THR A 28 -19.80 4.42 -21.55
CA THR A 28 -18.40 4.21 -21.19
C THR A 28 -17.47 5.14 -21.97
N ALA A 29 -17.72 5.34 -23.27
CA ALA A 29 -16.91 6.26 -24.08
C ALA A 29 -17.08 7.72 -23.66
N GLY A 30 -18.30 8.14 -23.31
CA GLY A 30 -18.60 9.48 -22.79
C GLY A 30 -17.96 9.72 -21.42
N ILE A 31 -18.02 8.74 -20.52
CA ILE A 31 -17.30 8.82 -19.24
C ILE A 31 -15.79 8.90 -19.45
N MET A 32 -15.21 8.15 -20.39
CA MET A 32 -13.79 8.28 -20.74
C MET A 32 -13.43 9.70 -21.20
N GLN A 33 -14.27 10.34 -22.01
CA GLN A 33 -14.07 11.74 -22.42
C GLN A 33 -14.13 12.70 -21.23
N CYS A 34 -15.09 12.52 -20.31
CA CYS A 34 -15.18 13.31 -19.08
C CYS A 34 -13.92 13.10 -18.19
N MET A 35 -13.46 11.88 -18.02
CA MET A 35 -12.25 11.58 -17.26
C MET A 35 -11.02 12.25 -17.86
N ILE A 36 -10.83 12.19 -19.19
CA ILE A 36 -9.70 12.82 -19.87
C ILE A 36 -9.72 14.33 -19.67
N ARG A 37 -10.89 14.96 -19.72
CA ARG A 37 -11.06 16.40 -19.54
C ARG A 37 -10.77 16.84 -18.11
N ASP A 38 -11.30 16.13 -17.10
CA ASP A 38 -11.41 16.62 -15.74
C ASP A 38 -10.51 15.90 -14.72
N MET A 39 -10.06 14.65 -15.00
CA MET A 39 -9.32 13.81 -14.04
C MET A 39 -7.89 13.44 -14.49
N ILE A 40 -7.57 13.62 -15.79
CA ILE A 40 -6.29 13.18 -16.33
C ILE A 40 -5.38 14.40 -16.53
N PRO A 41 -4.20 14.45 -15.86
CA PRO A 41 -3.29 15.57 -16.03
C PRO A 41 -2.62 15.55 -17.40
N PRO A 42 -2.16 16.72 -17.90
CA PRO A 42 -1.51 16.83 -19.21
C PRO A 42 -0.24 15.99 -19.37
N SER A 43 0.35 15.50 -18.28
CA SER A 43 1.54 14.63 -18.31
C SER A 43 1.20 13.14 -18.57
N PHE A 44 -0.04 12.73 -18.43
CA PHE A 44 -0.42 11.31 -18.54
C PHE A 44 -0.17 10.70 -19.92
N PRO A 45 -0.47 11.37 -21.04
CA PRO A 45 -0.11 10.86 -22.37
C PRO A 45 1.38 10.56 -22.52
N GLU A 46 2.25 11.37 -21.90
CA GLU A 46 3.71 11.14 -21.90
C GLU A 46 4.09 9.86 -21.16
N SER A 47 3.36 9.53 -20.06
CA SER A 47 3.52 8.26 -19.32
C SER A 47 3.12 7.03 -20.17
N CYS A 48 2.23 7.23 -21.15
CA CYS A 48 1.87 6.24 -22.17
C CYS A 48 2.81 6.24 -23.38
N ALA A 49 3.77 7.16 -23.47
CA ALA A 49 4.59 7.42 -24.65
C ALA A 49 3.74 7.76 -25.90
N LEU A 50 2.66 8.50 -25.73
CA LEU A 50 1.73 8.95 -26.77
C LEU A 50 1.64 10.48 -26.81
N SER A 51 1.28 11.02 -27.98
CA SER A 51 0.84 12.42 -28.04
C SER A 51 -0.53 12.58 -27.38
N PRO A 52 -0.90 13.78 -26.87
CA PRO A 52 -2.22 14.01 -26.28
C PRO A 52 -3.38 13.59 -27.19
N GLU A 53 -3.28 13.91 -28.48
CA GLU A 53 -4.30 13.55 -29.48
C GLU A 53 -4.38 12.03 -29.69
N ALA A 54 -3.25 11.34 -29.87
CA ALA A 54 -3.23 9.89 -30.03
C ALA A 54 -3.74 9.16 -28.78
N PHE A 55 -3.43 9.70 -27.59
CA PHE A 55 -3.92 9.18 -26.32
C PHE A 55 -5.45 9.31 -26.24
N GLU A 56 -6.02 10.51 -26.45
CA GLU A 56 -7.46 10.75 -26.40
C GLU A 56 -8.22 9.84 -27.37
N LYS A 57 -7.83 9.84 -28.65
CA LYS A 57 -8.41 8.99 -29.68
C LYS A 57 -8.38 7.51 -29.30
N THR A 58 -7.22 7.03 -28.84
CA THR A 58 -7.07 5.62 -28.46
C THR A 58 -7.90 5.25 -27.24
N ALA A 59 -7.92 6.10 -26.21
CA ALA A 59 -8.67 5.84 -24.96
C ALA A 59 -10.19 5.82 -25.22
N VAL A 60 -10.70 6.77 -26.01
CA VAL A 60 -12.14 6.83 -26.38
C VAL A 60 -12.51 5.63 -27.26
N PHE A 61 -11.66 5.26 -28.24
CA PHE A 61 -11.88 4.05 -29.04
C PHE A 61 -11.98 2.80 -28.16
N LEU A 62 -11.00 2.60 -27.24
CA LEU A 62 -10.97 1.46 -26.34
C LEU A 62 -12.21 1.41 -25.42
N ALA A 63 -12.67 2.55 -24.92
CA ALA A 63 -13.85 2.64 -24.10
C ALA A 63 -15.12 2.25 -24.88
N TYR A 64 -15.23 2.60 -26.16
CA TYR A 64 -16.37 2.21 -26.94
C TYR A 64 -16.38 0.72 -27.33
N VAL A 65 -15.22 0.09 -27.52
CA VAL A 65 -15.18 -1.32 -27.95
C VAL A 65 -14.95 -2.30 -26.83
N HIS A 66 -14.81 -1.87 -25.56
CA HIS A 66 -14.38 -2.73 -24.46
C HIS A 66 -15.24 -3.97 -24.25
N ASP A 67 -16.53 -3.85 -24.46
CA ASP A 67 -17.51 -4.89 -24.28
C ASP A 67 -18.04 -5.48 -25.60
N ILE A 68 -17.33 -5.30 -26.72
CA ILE A 68 -17.69 -5.88 -28.02
C ILE A 68 -17.87 -7.41 -27.94
N GLY A 69 -17.17 -8.07 -27.04
CA GLY A 69 -17.32 -9.50 -26.78
C GLY A 69 -18.66 -9.92 -26.17
N LYS A 70 -19.46 -8.97 -25.64
CA LYS A 70 -20.86 -9.25 -25.26
C LYS A 70 -21.74 -9.52 -26.48
N ALA A 71 -21.31 -9.06 -27.66
CA ALA A 71 -21.97 -9.38 -28.95
C ALA A 71 -21.57 -10.77 -29.46
N MET A 72 -21.56 -11.78 -28.58
CA MET A 72 -21.43 -13.19 -28.94
C MET A 72 -22.65 -13.99 -28.47
N LEU A 73 -22.98 -15.04 -29.17
CA LEU A 73 -24.22 -15.79 -28.96
C LEU A 73 -24.31 -16.38 -27.55
N VAL A 74 -23.27 -16.99 -27.05
CA VAL A 74 -23.29 -17.62 -25.72
C VAL A 74 -23.45 -16.61 -24.58
N PHE A 75 -22.96 -15.38 -24.73
CA PHE A 75 -23.20 -14.32 -23.75
C PHE A 75 -24.66 -13.90 -23.73
N GLN A 76 -25.25 -13.66 -24.91
CA GLN A 76 -26.66 -13.28 -25.06
C GLN A 76 -27.58 -14.38 -24.56
N TYR A 77 -27.25 -15.65 -24.80
CA TYR A 77 -27.95 -16.77 -24.22
C TYR A 77 -27.91 -16.76 -22.68
N LYS A 78 -26.75 -16.61 -22.10
CA LYS A 78 -26.60 -16.64 -20.64
C LYS A 78 -27.33 -15.51 -19.94
N ILE A 79 -27.26 -14.29 -20.46
CA ILE A 79 -27.89 -13.12 -19.83
C ILE A 79 -29.40 -13.17 -19.95
N SER A 80 -29.96 -13.80 -21.00
CA SER A 80 -31.41 -13.94 -21.24
C SER A 80 -31.98 -15.27 -20.73
N ARG A 81 -31.18 -16.23 -20.27
CA ARG A 81 -31.61 -17.60 -19.92
C ARG A 81 -32.81 -17.67 -18.98
N ASN A 82 -32.82 -16.84 -17.95
CA ASN A 82 -33.86 -16.82 -16.94
C ASN A 82 -34.89 -15.70 -17.16
N LEU A 83 -34.88 -15.06 -18.33
CA LEU A 83 -35.71 -13.92 -18.70
C LEU A 83 -36.38 -14.19 -20.07
N PRO A 84 -37.47 -14.96 -20.11
CA PRO A 84 -38.10 -15.40 -21.39
C PRO A 84 -38.47 -14.26 -22.33
N GLU A 85 -38.95 -13.13 -21.80
CA GLU A 85 -39.31 -11.95 -22.58
C GLU A 85 -38.10 -11.36 -23.33
N MET A 86 -36.95 -11.25 -22.63
CA MET A 86 -35.71 -10.80 -23.26
C MET A 86 -35.18 -11.78 -24.29
N ARG A 87 -35.34 -13.07 -24.02
CA ARG A 87 -34.98 -14.12 -24.98
C ARG A 87 -35.82 -14.06 -26.23
N SER A 88 -37.16 -13.96 -26.09
CA SER A 88 -38.09 -13.80 -27.19
C SER A 88 -37.81 -12.55 -28.03
N ARG A 89 -37.38 -11.46 -27.41
CA ARG A 89 -36.91 -10.25 -28.11
C ARG A 89 -35.69 -10.54 -28.98
N LEU A 90 -34.65 -11.21 -28.47
CA LEU A 90 -33.47 -11.58 -29.24
C LEU A 90 -33.79 -12.51 -30.41
N GLU A 91 -34.65 -13.50 -30.20
CA GLU A 91 -35.15 -14.44 -31.22
C GLU A 91 -36.00 -13.74 -32.30
N HIS A 92 -36.84 -12.75 -31.94
CA HIS A 92 -37.59 -11.92 -32.88
C HIS A 92 -36.67 -11.18 -33.88
N PHE A 93 -35.47 -10.81 -33.42
CA PHE A 93 -34.43 -10.22 -34.26
C PHE A 93 -33.47 -11.24 -34.88
N GLN A 94 -33.95 -12.49 -35.05
CA GLN A 94 -33.30 -13.57 -35.79
C GLN A 94 -32.05 -14.21 -35.14
N LEU A 95 -31.78 -13.96 -33.85
CA LEU A 95 -30.75 -14.74 -33.15
C LEU A 95 -31.27 -16.15 -32.88
N GLN A 96 -30.54 -17.15 -33.38
CA GLN A 96 -30.91 -18.56 -33.22
C GLN A 96 -30.00 -19.21 -32.14
N PHE A 97 -30.60 -19.63 -31.02
CA PHE A 97 -29.87 -20.29 -29.93
C PHE A 97 -29.92 -21.83 -30.11
N PRO A 98 -28.76 -22.51 -30.09
CA PRO A 98 -28.69 -23.96 -30.21
C PRO A 98 -29.34 -24.66 -29.00
N GLU A 99 -30.08 -25.76 -29.24
CA GLU A 99 -30.61 -26.61 -28.16
C GLU A 99 -29.49 -27.18 -27.26
N SER A 100 -28.27 -27.35 -27.77
CA SER A 100 -27.08 -27.78 -27.00
C SER A 100 -26.76 -26.86 -25.83
N TYR A 101 -27.11 -25.58 -25.92
CA TYR A 101 -26.90 -24.62 -24.81
C TYR A 101 -27.75 -24.92 -23.58
N GLU A 102 -28.89 -25.66 -23.75
CA GLU A 102 -29.76 -26.07 -22.65
C GLU A 102 -29.28 -27.35 -21.95
N LYS A 103 -28.63 -28.26 -22.71
CA LYS A 103 -28.35 -29.63 -22.28
C LYS A 103 -26.94 -29.80 -21.69
N ASP A 104 -25.93 -28.96 -22.06
CA ASP A 104 -24.56 -29.17 -21.74
C ASP A 104 -24.01 -28.04 -20.83
N LYS A 105 -22.99 -28.38 -19.99
CA LYS A 105 -22.14 -27.39 -19.33
C LYS A 105 -21.27 -26.73 -20.41
N ILE A 106 -21.75 -25.61 -20.96
CA ILE A 106 -21.01 -24.87 -21.97
C ILE A 106 -19.73 -24.29 -21.34
N ASN A 107 -18.59 -24.63 -21.93
CA ASN A 107 -17.31 -23.99 -21.56
C ASN A 107 -17.28 -22.59 -22.22
N VAL A 108 -17.52 -21.57 -21.45
CA VAL A 108 -17.76 -20.21 -21.94
C VAL A 108 -16.47 -19.40 -21.91
N ILE A 109 -16.13 -18.83 -23.06
CA ILE A 109 -15.08 -17.80 -23.16
C ILE A 109 -15.55 -16.53 -22.43
N PRO A 110 -14.73 -15.95 -21.52
CA PRO A 110 -15.02 -14.65 -20.96
C PRO A 110 -15.18 -13.59 -22.07
N HIS A 111 -16.18 -12.72 -21.97
CA HIS A 111 -16.44 -11.71 -23.00
C HIS A 111 -15.26 -10.75 -23.21
N ALA A 112 -14.45 -10.46 -22.20
CA ALA A 112 -13.23 -9.67 -22.35
C ALA A 112 -12.24 -10.34 -23.33
N GLN A 113 -12.00 -11.65 -23.17
CA GLN A 113 -11.14 -12.41 -24.09
C GLN A 113 -11.77 -12.54 -25.48
N ALA A 114 -13.10 -12.72 -25.55
CA ALA A 114 -13.81 -12.73 -26.81
C ALA A 114 -13.69 -11.39 -27.53
N GLY A 115 -13.82 -10.27 -26.83
CA GLY A 115 -13.63 -8.92 -27.37
C GLY A 115 -12.23 -8.70 -27.94
N GLU A 116 -11.20 -9.17 -27.24
CA GLU A 116 -9.81 -9.14 -27.71
C GLU A 116 -9.66 -9.89 -29.06
N GLU A 117 -10.19 -11.11 -29.16
CA GLU A 117 -10.11 -11.92 -30.37
C GLU A 117 -10.90 -11.30 -31.55
N ILE A 118 -12.11 -10.76 -31.25
CA ILE A 118 -12.95 -10.06 -32.25
C ILE A 118 -12.17 -8.87 -32.83
N LEU A 119 -11.57 -8.03 -31.98
CA LEU A 119 -10.82 -6.84 -32.44
C LEU A 119 -9.63 -7.21 -33.31
N VAL A 120 -8.86 -8.23 -32.93
CA VAL A 120 -7.74 -8.72 -33.78
C VAL A 120 -8.28 -9.24 -35.10
N THR A 121 -9.41 -9.95 -35.12
CA THR A 121 -10.04 -10.45 -36.35
C THR A 121 -10.51 -9.30 -37.26
N LEU A 122 -10.92 -8.17 -36.66
CA LEU A 122 -11.32 -6.96 -37.37
C LEU A 122 -10.12 -6.05 -37.78
N GLY A 123 -8.87 -6.50 -37.52
CA GLY A 123 -7.65 -5.84 -37.99
C GLY A 123 -7.00 -4.89 -36.98
N CYS A 124 -7.47 -4.83 -35.73
CA CYS A 124 -6.78 -4.11 -34.67
C CYS A 124 -5.45 -4.79 -34.31
N SER A 125 -4.46 -3.99 -33.89
CA SER A 125 -3.20 -4.54 -33.39
C SER A 125 -3.41 -5.33 -32.09
N GLU A 126 -2.62 -6.40 -31.89
CA GLU A 126 -2.67 -7.22 -30.67
C GLU A 126 -2.47 -6.35 -29.41
N SER A 127 -1.64 -5.29 -29.47
CA SER A 127 -1.38 -4.41 -28.34
C SER A 127 -2.57 -3.53 -27.93
N VAL A 128 -3.43 -3.17 -28.86
CA VAL A 128 -4.67 -2.42 -28.61
C VAL A 128 -5.75 -3.37 -28.10
N ALA A 129 -5.91 -4.53 -28.75
CA ALA A 129 -6.88 -5.55 -28.37
C ALA A 129 -6.64 -6.10 -26.95
N ALA A 130 -5.36 -6.27 -26.54
CA ALA A 130 -4.96 -6.74 -25.23
C ALA A 130 -5.49 -5.85 -24.07
N VAL A 131 -5.67 -4.54 -24.30
CA VAL A 131 -6.27 -3.62 -23.34
C VAL A 131 -7.73 -4.01 -23.05
N VAL A 132 -8.47 -4.35 -24.12
CA VAL A 132 -9.85 -4.84 -24.00
C VAL A 132 -9.87 -6.20 -23.28
N GLY A 133 -8.97 -7.12 -23.62
CA GLY A 133 -8.82 -8.40 -22.92
C GLY A 133 -8.56 -8.26 -21.42
N ALA A 134 -7.97 -7.15 -21.00
CA ALA A 134 -7.58 -6.89 -19.61
C ALA A 134 -8.58 -6.08 -18.78
N HIS A 135 -9.70 -5.59 -19.33
CA HIS A 135 -10.59 -4.63 -18.65
C HIS A 135 -11.25 -5.18 -17.35
N HIS A 136 -11.28 -6.49 -17.15
CA HIS A 136 -11.64 -7.10 -15.87
C HIS A 136 -10.48 -7.25 -14.88
N GLY A 137 -9.35 -6.60 -15.15
CA GLY A 137 -8.17 -6.53 -14.29
C GLY A 137 -7.23 -7.72 -14.37
N MET A 138 -7.42 -8.63 -15.31
CA MET A 138 -6.55 -9.79 -15.57
C MET A 138 -6.37 -9.94 -17.09
N PRO A 139 -5.22 -9.57 -17.66
CA PRO A 139 -4.92 -9.89 -19.05
C PRO A 139 -4.85 -11.40 -19.27
N SER A 140 -5.19 -11.86 -20.45
CA SER A 140 -5.04 -13.27 -20.85
C SER A 140 -3.56 -13.66 -20.94
N GLU A 141 -3.28 -14.97 -20.84
CA GLU A 141 -1.90 -15.47 -21.06
C GLU A 141 -1.46 -15.31 -22.52
N HIS A 142 -2.38 -15.39 -23.44
CA HIS A 142 -2.17 -15.21 -24.88
C HIS A 142 -3.51 -14.94 -25.57
N ILE A 143 -3.46 -14.35 -26.76
CA ILE A 143 -4.64 -14.11 -27.57
C ILE A 143 -5.22 -15.46 -28.04
N GLN A 144 -6.51 -15.65 -27.86
CA GLN A 144 -7.23 -16.77 -28.43
C GLN A 144 -7.28 -16.60 -29.96
N LYS A 145 -7.20 -17.72 -30.69
CA LYS A 145 -7.26 -17.75 -32.18
C LYS A 145 -8.40 -18.64 -32.67
N ASN A 146 -9.50 -18.71 -31.94
CA ASN A 146 -10.62 -19.60 -32.25
C ASN A 146 -11.37 -19.15 -33.52
N LEU A 147 -11.52 -17.85 -33.70
CA LEU A 147 -12.15 -17.26 -34.92
C LEU A 147 -11.27 -17.41 -36.15
N MET A 148 -9.93 -17.28 -35.99
CA MET A 148 -8.97 -17.40 -37.09
C MET A 148 -8.70 -18.87 -37.48
N GLN A 149 -8.91 -19.82 -36.55
CA GLN A 149 -8.64 -21.23 -36.74
C GLN A 149 -9.84 -22.12 -36.29
N PRO A 150 -11.04 -21.92 -36.90
CA PRO A 150 -12.27 -22.57 -36.39
C PRO A 150 -12.21 -24.11 -36.44
N ARG A 151 -11.46 -24.71 -37.39
CA ARG A 151 -11.34 -26.16 -37.48
C ARG A 151 -10.54 -26.83 -36.35
N ARG A 152 -9.73 -26.04 -35.61
CA ARG A 152 -8.96 -26.54 -34.47
C ARG A 152 -9.70 -26.47 -33.14
N ASN A 153 -10.63 -25.54 -33.01
CA ASN A 153 -11.34 -25.28 -31.77
C ASN A 153 -12.85 -25.07 -31.99
N ILE A 154 -13.53 -26.07 -32.59
CA ILE A 154 -14.96 -26.02 -32.91
C ILE A 154 -15.81 -25.61 -31.69
N LYS A 155 -15.56 -26.20 -30.50
CA LYS A 155 -16.31 -25.88 -29.27
C LYS A 155 -16.25 -24.41 -28.85
N PHE A 156 -15.11 -23.75 -29.11
CA PHE A 156 -14.96 -22.33 -28.79
C PHE A 156 -15.55 -21.43 -29.87
N TYR A 157 -15.48 -21.86 -31.13
CA TYR A 157 -16.12 -21.16 -32.22
C TYR A 157 -17.64 -21.09 -32.04
N GLU A 158 -18.27 -22.15 -31.51
CA GLU A 158 -19.66 -22.21 -31.13
C GLU A 158 -20.08 -21.12 -30.13
N ASN A 159 -19.16 -20.65 -29.26
CA ASN A 159 -19.45 -19.57 -28.33
C ASN A 159 -19.82 -18.25 -29.04
N TYR A 160 -19.20 -17.99 -30.20
CA TYR A 160 -19.44 -16.75 -30.97
C TYR A 160 -20.73 -16.81 -31.75
N TYR A 161 -20.96 -17.87 -32.49
CA TYR A 161 -22.00 -17.94 -33.52
C TYR A 161 -23.04 -19.07 -33.33
N GLY A 162 -22.78 -20.05 -32.48
CA GLY A 162 -23.50 -21.30 -32.49
C GLY A 162 -23.23 -22.08 -33.79
N TYR A 163 -24.29 -22.73 -34.38
CA TYR A 163 -24.16 -23.52 -35.59
C TYR A 163 -24.89 -22.91 -36.79
N ALA A 164 -25.67 -21.84 -36.58
CA ALA A 164 -26.46 -21.23 -37.62
C ALA A 164 -25.67 -20.25 -38.49
N GLU A 165 -25.69 -20.38 -39.80
CA GLU A 165 -25.00 -19.47 -40.73
C GLU A 165 -25.56 -18.05 -40.64
N GLU A 166 -26.84 -17.90 -40.33
CA GLU A 166 -27.51 -16.63 -40.11
C GLU A 166 -26.87 -15.84 -38.96
N ASN A 167 -26.53 -16.51 -37.88
CA ASN A 167 -25.83 -15.88 -36.74
C ASN A 167 -24.45 -15.35 -37.15
N VAL A 168 -23.73 -16.04 -38.04
CA VAL A 168 -22.39 -15.61 -38.49
C VAL A 168 -22.48 -14.27 -39.21
N SER A 169 -23.41 -14.12 -40.17
CA SER A 169 -23.64 -12.85 -40.90
C SER A 169 -24.04 -11.74 -39.94
N LEU A 170 -25.05 -12.00 -39.12
CA LEU A 170 -25.65 -11.01 -38.21
C LEU A 170 -24.65 -10.49 -37.17
N LEU A 171 -23.90 -11.37 -36.50
CA LEU A 171 -22.95 -10.97 -35.45
C LEU A 171 -21.68 -10.35 -36.05
N THR A 172 -21.21 -10.81 -37.21
CA THR A 172 -20.10 -10.19 -37.91
C THR A 172 -20.45 -8.77 -38.40
N GLU A 173 -21.64 -8.55 -38.90
CA GLU A 173 -22.14 -7.22 -39.29
C GLU A 173 -22.26 -6.32 -38.05
N THR A 174 -22.72 -6.87 -36.92
CA THR A 174 -22.81 -6.16 -35.66
C THR A 174 -21.44 -5.71 -35.16
N TRP A 175 -20.44 -6.60 -35.17
CA TRP A 175 -19.06 -6.23 -34.79
C TRP A 175 -18.46 -5.13 -35.66
N ASN A 176 -18.67 -5.22 -36.98
CA ASN A 176 -18.27 -4.17 -37.93
C ASN A 176 -18.97 -2.86 -37.64
N HIS A 177 -20.26 -2.88 -37.32
CA HIS A 177 -21.02 -1.69 -36.99
C HIS A 177 -20.50 -1.04 -35.69
N ILE A 178 -20.27 -1.83 -34.62
CA ILE A 178 -19.67 -1.35 -33.37
C ILE A 178 -18.30 -0.72 -33.65
N LEU A 179 -17.45 -1.39 -34.45
CA LEU A 179 -16.15 -0.88 -34.82
C LEU A 179 -16.23 0.45 -35.57
N GLN A 180 -17.07 0.56 -36.58
CA GLN A 180 -17.26 1.78 -37.36
C GLN A 180 -17.75 2.93 -36.48
N ARG A 181 -18.67 2.65 -35.56
CA ARG A 181 -19.16 3.65 -34.60
C ARG A 181 -18.06 4.09 -33.64
N ALA A 182 -17.24 3.17 -33.15
CA ALA A 182 -16.07 3.47 -32.30
C ALA A 182 -15.09 4.39 -33.02
N LEU A 183 -14.76 4.11 -34.28
CA LEU A 183 -13.88 4.94 -35.10
C LEU A 183 -14.44 6.36 -35.28
N GLN A 184 -15.74 6.48 -35.56
CA GLN A 184 -16.42 7.79 -35.70
C GLN A 184 -16.34 8.61 -34.40
N ILE A 185 -16.66 8.01 -33.24
CA ILE A 185 -16.65 8.69 -31.93
C ILE A 185 -15.22 9.09 -31.56
N ALA A 186 -14.25 8.23 -31.83
CA ALA A 186 -12.83 8.51 -31.58
C ALA A 186 -12.18 9.42 -32.62
N ARG A 187 -12.91 9.79 -33.69
CA ARG A 187 -12.41 10.61 -34.81
C ARG A 187 -11.17 10.00 -35.48
N ILE A 188 -11.27 8.73 -35.81
CA ILE A 188 -10.25 7.91 -36.47
C ILE A 188 -10.83 7.36 -37.76
N ASP A 189 -10.10 7.43 -38.88
CA ASP A 189 -10.60 6.95 -40.18
C ASP A 189 -10.48 5.42 -40.32
N SER A 190 -9.46 4.83 -39.68
CA SER A 190 -9.20 3.40 -39.74
C SER A 190 -8.46 2.87 -38.52
N VAL A 191 -8.57 1.57 -38.23
CA VAL A 191 -7.84 0.91 -37.11
C VAL A 191 -6.31 0.96 -37.26
N GLN A 192 -5.80 1.22 -38.49
CA GLN A 192 -4.38 1.33 -38.76
C GLN A 192 -3.77 2.63 -38.22
N GLU A 193 -4.59 3.64 -37.93
CA GLU A 193 -4.13 4.89 -37.30
C GLU A 193 -3.89 4.73 -35.79
N LEU A 194 -4.45 3.68 -35.18
CA LEU A 194 -4.22 3.40 -33.78
C LEU A 194 -2.73 3.06 -33.54
N PRO A 195 -2.11 3.64 -32.51
CA PRO A 195 -0.70 3.40 -32.24
C PRO A 195 -0.45 1.95 -31.78
N VAL A 196 0.75 1.44 -32.02
CA VAL A 196 1.22 0.24 -31.36
C VAL A 196 1.57 0.61 -29.93
N LEU A 197 0.82 0.05 -28.97
CA LEU A 197 0.94 0.38 -27.57
C LEU A 197 2.13 -0.35 -26.93
N THR A 198 2.93 0.38 -26.16
CA THR A 198 3.93 -0.21 -25.27
C THR A 198 3.24 -0.93 -24.09
N LYS A 199 3.92 -1.86 -23.43
CA LYS A 199 3.37 -2.54 -22.22
C LYS A 199 2.90 -1.55 -21.14
N PRO A 200 3.64 -0.48 -20.79
CA PRO A 200 3.17 0.54 -19.87
C PRO A 200 1.93 1.29 -20.35
N ALA A 201 1.85 1.61 -21.64
CA ALA A 201 0.66 2.23 -22.21
C ALA A 201 -0.58 1.31 -22.07
N GLN A 202 -0.43 0.02 -22.39
CA GLN A 202 -1.49 -0.96 -22.20
C GLN A 202 -1.91 -1.05 -20.73
N MET A 203 -0.95 -1.02 -19.77
CA MET A 203 -1.21 -1.05 -18.34
C MET A 203 -2.05 0.16 -17.90
N LEU A 204 -1.65 1.37 -18.31
CA LEU A 204 -2.33 2.61 -17.93
C LEU A 204 -3.71 2.71 -18.60
N LEU A 205 -3.81 2.43 -19.89
CA LEU A 205 -5.08 2.46 -20.64
C LEU A 205 -6.06 1.39 -20.12
N SER A 206 -5.59 0.19 -19.73
CA SER A 206 -6.44 -0.80 -19.07
C SER A 206 -6.97 -0.30 -17.73
N GLY A 207 -6.16 0.41 -16.95
CA GLY A 207 -6.60 1.01 -15.70
C GLY A 207 -7.67 2.08 -15.90
N LEU A 208 -7.50 2.97 -16.88
CA LEU A 208 -8.52 3.98 -17.22
C LEU A 208 -9.80 3.34 -17.73
N LEU A 209 -9.67 2.31 -18.57
CA LEU A 209 -10.82 1.57 -19.10
C LEU A 209 -11.63 0.90 -17.98
N ILE A 210 -10.95 0.29 -16.99
CA ILE A 210 -11.60 -0.27 -15.80
C ILE A 210 -12.36 0.81 -15.03
N MET A 211 -11.79 2.00 -14.88
CA MET A 211 -12.46 3.12 -14.21
C MET A 211 -13.71 3.56 -14.96
N ALA A 212 -13.59 3.76 -16.27
CA ALA A 212 -14.71 4.20 -17.11
C ALA A 212 -15.86 3.18 -17.10
N ASP A 213 -15.54 1.88 -17.27
CA ASP A 213 -16.53 0.80 -17.20
C ASP A 213 -17.21 0.72 -15.82
N TRP A 214 -16.44 0.83 -14.72
CA TRP A 214 -17.03 0.79 -13.38
C TRP A 214 -17.96 1.96 -13.09
N ILE A 215 -17.69 3.15 -13.63
CA ILE A 215 -18.59 4.30 -13.52
C ILE A 215 -19.83 4.05 -14.37
N ALA A 216 -19.69 3.70 -15.65
CA ALA A 216 -20.78 3.47 -16.58
C ALA A 216 -21.63 2.23 -16.21
N SER A 217 -21.08 1.29 -15.45
CA SER A 217 -21.77 0.11 -14.94
C SER A 217 -22.49 0.32 -13.61
N ASN A 218 -22.30 1.45 -12.94
CA ASN A 218 -22.97 1.73 -11.66
C ASN A 218 -24.39 2.24 -11.89
N THR A 219 -25.38 1.49 -11.41
CA THR A 219 -26.81 1.83 -11.56
C THR A 219 -27.26 3.06 -10.77
N ASP A 220 -26.46 3.53 -9.80
CA ASP A 220 -26.73 4.78 -9.08
C ASP A 220 -26.46 6.01 -9.97
N TYR A 221 -25.52 5.89 -10.93
CA TYR A 221 -25.19 6.93 -11.90
C TYR A 221 -25.85 6.70 -13.24
N PHE A 222 -25.93 5.44 -13.68
CA PHE A 222 -26.51 5.02 -14.95
C PHE A 222 -27.65 4.03 -14.71
N PRO A 223 -28.88 4.50 -14.40
CA PRO A 223 -30.01 3.64 -14.17
C PRO A 223 -30.35 2.80 -15.42
N LEU A 224 -30.85 1.59 -15.18
CA LEU A 224 -31.34 0.72 -16.24
C LEU A 224 -32.54 1.36 -16.92
N ILE A 225 -32.79 1.01 -18.19
CA ILE A 225 -33.84 1.55 -19.01
C ILE A 225 -35.06 0.59 -18.95
N PRO A 226 -36.26 1.09 -18.68
CA PRO A 226 -37.49 0.29 -18.80
C PRO A 226 -37.64 -0.30 -20.20
N THR A 227 -38.12 -1.54 -20.30
CA THR A 227 -38.24 -2.25 -21.59
C THR A 227 -39.31 -1.71 -22.53
N ASP A 228 -40.25 -0.93 -22.01
CA ASP A 228 -41.35 -0.26 -22.70
C ASP A 228 -41.03 1.20 -23.09
N GLU A 229 -39.86 1.72 -22.68
CA GLU A 229 -39.41 3.06 -23.03
C GLU A 229 -38.48 3.04 -24.25
N ASP A 230 -38.47 4.17 -24.97
CA ASP A 230 -37.50 4.39 -26.05
C ASP A 230 -36.09 4.55 -25.46
N ILE A 231 -35.09 4.05 -26.20
CA ILE A 231 -33.68 4.18 -25.81
C ILE A 231 -33.30 5.66 -25.89
N PRO A 232 -32.93 6.30 -24.75
CA PRO A 232 -32.58 7.72 -24.73
C PRO A 232 -31.36 8.03 -25.57
N GLU A 233 -31.24 9.27 -26.03
CA GLU A 233 -30.01 9.79 -26.60
C GLU A 233 -29.03 10.17 -25.46
N ASN A 234 -27.76 9.73 -25.59
CA ASN A 234 -26.81 9.66 -24.48
C ASN A 234 -26.20 10.94 -23.94
N PRO A 235 -26.12 12.12 -24.61
CA PRO A 235 -25.40 13.27 -24.09
C PRO A 235 -25.89 13.76 -22.72
N GLU A 236 -27.22 13.81 -22.52
CA GLU A 236 -27.80 14.24 -21.24
C GLU A 236 -27.52 13.22 -20.13
N ARG A 237 -27.70 11.92 -20.42
CA ARG A 237 -27.42 10.83 -19.49
C ARG A 237 -25.99 10.83 -18.97
N ILE A 238 -25.00 11.12 -19.83
CA ILE A 238 -23.58 11.21 -19.45
C ILE A 238 -23.33 12.45 -18.59
N ALA A 239 -23.92 13.61 -18.96
CA ALA A 239 -23.77 14.85 -18.21
C ALA A 239 -24.33 14.72 -16.79
N ASP A 240 -25.55 14.19 -16.66
CA ASP A 240 -26.22 13.95 -15.37
C ASP A 240 -25.43 13.02 -14.47
N ALA A 241 -24.92 11.91 -15.02
CA ALA A 241 -24.08 10.95 -14.29
C ALA A 241 -22.79 11.61 -13.79
N TRP A 242 -22.11 12.38 -14.66
CA TRP A 242 -20.87 13.06 -14.30
C TRP A 242 -21.06 14.12 -13.23
N GLU A 243 -22.15 14.90 -13.32
CA GLU A 243 -22.54 15.88 -12.32
C GLU A 243 -22.88 15.22 -10.97
N THR A 244 -23.57 14.06 -11.01
CA THR A 244 -23.96 13.31 -9.80
C THR A 244 -22.75 12.78 -9.03
N ILE A 245 -21.67 12.39 -9.72
CA ILE A 245 -20.47 11.85 -9.07
C ILE A 245 -19.72 12.93 -8.29
N GLN A 246 -19.71 14.18 -8.76
CA GLN A 246 -19.06 15.33 -8.11
C GLN A 246 -17.59 15.09 -7.78
N PHE A 247 -16.78 14.67 -8.74
CA PHE A 247 -15.33 14.55 -8.51
C PHE A 247 -14.71 15.89 -8.11
N PRO A 248 -13.81 15.89 -7.10
CA PRO A 248 -13.06 17.10 -6.74
C PRO A 248 -12.15 17.52 -7.89
N GLU A 249 -11.83 18.82 -7.95
CA GLU A 249 -10.85 19.30 -8.92
C GLU A 249 -9.46 18.71 -8.65
N MET A 250 -8.74 18.38 -9.73
CA MET A 250 -7.37 17.88 -9.64
C MET A 250 -6.46 18.90 -8.94
N TRP A 251 -5.67 18.44 -7.99
CA TRP A 251 -4.62 19.25 -7.41
C TRP A 251 -3.59 19.68 -8.46
N LYS A 252 -3.26 20.97 -8.48
CA LYS A 252 -2.24 21.57 -9.34
C LYS A 252 -1.33 22.43 -8.53
N SER A 253 -0.08 22.05 -8.36
CA SER A 253 0.93 22.91 -7.78
C SER A 253 1.44 23.89 -8.82
N ALA A 254 1.46 25.17 -8.44
CA ALA A 254 2.11 26.24 -9.23
C ALA A 254 3.48 26.63 -8.64
N ARG A 255 3.92 25.96 -7.60
CA ARG A 255 5.12 26.34 -6.84
C ARG A 255 6.38 25.77 -7.46
N LEU A 256 7.20 26.63 -8.02
CA LEU A 256 8.49 26.27 -8.61
C LEU A 256 9.69 26.53 -7.68
N ASP A 257 9.49 27.22 -6.57
CA ASP A 257 10.53 27.62 -5.62
C ASP A 257 9.96 27.78 -4.21
N TYR A 258 10.84 27.68 -3.22
CA TYR A 258 10.52 27.92 -1.81
C TYR A 258 11.45 28.99 -1.23
N SER A 259 10.92 30.18 -0.96
CA SER A 259 11.60 31.15 -0.10
C SER A 259 11.43 30.78 1.39
N ASP A 260 12.33 31.27 2.24
CA ASP A 260 12.22 31.09 3.70
C ASP A 260 10.87 31.56 4.27
N ALA A 261 10.34 32.65 3.73
CA ALA A 261 9.02 33.17 4.13
C ALA A 261 7.89 32.21 3.73
N ALA A 262 7.94 31.65 2.51
CA ALA A 262 6.97 30.65 2.05
C ALA A 262 7.05 29.35 2.86
N PHE A 263 8.26 28.90 3.20
CA PHE A 263 8.47 27.74 4.05
C PHE A 263 7.89 27.96 5.47
N ARG A 264 8.17 29.13 6.08
CA ARG A 264 7.59 29.49 7.39
C ARG A 264 6.06 29.54 7.36
N LYS A 265 5.49 30.07 6.29
CA LYS A 265 4.01 30.11 6.14
C LYS A 265 3.42 28.70 6.09
N ASN A 266 4.09 27.76 5.39
CA ASN A 266 3.59 26.38 5.23
C ASN A 266 3.85 25.50 6.47
N PHE A 267 5.01 25.63 7.11
CA PHE A 267 5.43 24.71 8.17
C PHE A 267 5.53 25.34 9.55
N SER A 268 5.29 26.66 9.70
CA SER A 268 5.30 27.40 10.96
C SER A 268 6.68 27.55 11.62
N PHE A 269 7.78 27.21 10.92
CA PHE A 269 9.16 27.42 11.37
C PHE A 269 10.08 27.72 10.17
N ALA A 270 11.29 28.25 10.45
CA ALA A 270 12.28 28.53 9.41
C ALA A 270 12.90 27.24 8.88
N PRO A 271 13.19 27.16 7.57
CA PRO A 271 13.86 26.00 7.02
C PRO A 271 15.25 25.83 7.67
N ARG A 272 15.63 24.60 7.94
CA ARG A 272 17.00 24.25 8.32
C ARG A 272 17.89 24.19 7.09
N LEU A 273 19.22 24.28 7.27
CA LEU A 273 20.13 24.32 6.13
C LEU A 273 20.02 23.08 5.22
N VAL A 274 19.87 21.87 5.80
CA VAL A 274 19.63 20.63 5.04
C VAL A 274 18.37 20.75 4.16
N GLN A 275 17.28 21.34 4.68
CA GLN A 275 16.05 21.55 3.92
C GLN A 275 16.24 22.57 2.80
N THR A 276 16.90 23.71 3.09
CA THR A 276 17.20 24.74 2.09
C THR A 276 18.09 24.21 0.97
N GLU A 277 19.15 23.46 1.31
CA GLU A 277 20.04 22.88 0.31
C GLU A 277 19.33 21.82 -0.55
N PHE A 278 18.49 20.97 0.07
CA PHE A 278 17.64 20.01 -0.65
C PHE A 278 16.72 20.71 -1.63
N LEU A 279 15.97 21.71 -1.20
CA LEU A 279 15.02 22.45 -2.04
C LEU A 279 15.74 23.19 -3.18
N ASN A 280 16.93 23.74 -2.92
CA ASN A 280 17.76 24.37 -3.97
C ASN A 280 18.18 23.37 -5.05
N VAL A 281 18.49 22.13 -4.68
CA VAL A 281 18.79 21.08 -5.67
C VAL A 281 17.52 20.74 -6.46
N ILE A 282 16.40 20.44 -5.79
CA ILE A 282 15.13 20.08 -6.45
C ILE A 282 14.67 21.16 -7.44
N LYS A 283 14.81 22.44 -7.06
CA LYS A 283 14.48 23.58 -7.91
C LYS A 283 15.28 23.57 -9.21
N ASN A 284 16.54 23.16 -9.19
CA ASN A 284 17.46 23.27 -10.32
C ASN A 284 17.56 22.00 -11.18
N ILE A 285 16.88 20.90 -10.83
CA ILE A 285 16.84 19.69 -11.65
C ILE A 285 16.02 19.99 -12.91
N GLU A 286 16.55 19.72 -14.10
CA GLU A 286 15.84 19.94 -15.37
C GLU A 286 14.89 18.80 -15.72
N SER A 287 15.34 17.57 -15.53
CA SER A 287 14.56 16.34 -15.79
C SER A 287 14.44 15.50 -14.51
N PRO A 288 13.52 15.86 -13.59
CA PRO A 288 13.40 15.21 -12.29
C PRO A 288 13.10 13.72 -12.42
N GLY A 289 13.83 12.94 -11.61
CA GLY A 289 13.63 11.51 -11.49
C GLY A 289 13.55 11.08 -10.02
N ILE A 290 14.49 10.23 -9.58
CA ILE A 290 14.59 9.78 -8.18
C ILE A 290 15.51 10.71 -7.40
N CYS A 291 15.13 11.06 -6.17
CA CYS A 291 15.92 11.80 -5.20
C CYS A 291 15.99 11.00 -3.89
N ILE A 292 17.18 10.76 -3.34
CA ILE A 292 17.39 10.06 -2.07
C ILE A 292 18.00 11.04 -1.09
N LEU A 293 17.28 11.39 -0.03
CA LEU A 293 17.74 12.25 1.06
C LEU A 293 18.13 11.41 2.27
N GLU A 294 19.43 11.29 2.50
CA GLU A 294 20.00 10.64 3.66
C GLU A 294 20.39 11.72 4.69
N ALA A 295 19.67 11.77 5.81
CA ALA A 295 19.91 12.78 6.82
C ALA A 295 19.47 12.33 8.21
N PRO A 296 20.06 12.88 9.30
CA PRO A 296 19.78 12.48 10.66
C PRO A 296 18.28 12.55 11.01
N MET A 297 17.88 11.76 12.00
CA MET A 297 16.55 11.87 12.56
C MET A 297 16.31 13.28 13.14
N GLY A 298 15.08 13.79 12.99
CA GLY A 298 14.71 15.11 13.51
C GLY A 298 15.22 16.31 12.72
N CYS A 299 15.93 16.15 11.60
CA CYS A 299 16.38 17.28 10.76
C CYS A 299 15.27 17.86 9.86
N GLY A 300 14.05 17.31 9.89
CA GLY A 300 12.91 17.79 9.10
C GLY A 300 12.82 17.23 7.68
N LYS A 301 13.22 15.97 7.47
CA LYS A 301 13.11 15.27 6.18
C LYS A 301 11.69 15.30 5.62
N THR A 302 10.69 15.11 6.46
CA THR A 302 9.27 15.10 6.06
C THR A 302 8.84 16.43 5.44
N GLU A 303 9.13 17.55 6.10
CA GLU A 303 8.77 18.88 5.61
C GLU A 303 9.57 19.24 4.35
N ALA A 304 10.84 18.81 4.26
CA ALA A 304 11.62 18.93 3.04
C ALA A 304 10.97 18.17 1.88
N ALA A 305 10.53 16.93 2.12
CA ALA A 305 9.86 16.10 1.12
C ALA A 305 8.51 16.69 0.67
N LEU A 306 7.70 17.23 1.59
CA LEU A 306 6.45 17.89 1.26
C LEU A 306 6.67 19.15 0.40
N ALA A 307 7.63 20.01 0.78
CA ALA A 307 7.99 21.18 -0.01
C ALA A 307 8.58 20.79 -1.38
N GLY A 308 9.42 19.74 -1.41
CA GLY A 308 9.95 19.17 -2.65
C GLY A 308 8.85 18.58 -3.54
N THR A 309 7.82 17.98 -2.94
CA THR A 309 6.65 17.47 -3.67
C THR A 309 5.92 18.58 -4.42
N GLU A 310 5.71 19.74 -3.81
CA GLU A 310 5.07 20.89 -4.48
C GLU A 310 5.89 21.34 -5.71
N ILE A 311 7.21 21.43 -5.59
CA ILE A 311 8.09 21.83 -6.70
C ILE A 311 8.09 20.76 -7.80
N LEU A 312 8.22 19.49 -7.45
CA LEU A 312 8.26 18.40 -8.43
C LEU A 312 6.91 18.21 -9.13
N ALA A 313 5.80 18.36 -8.41
CA ALA A 313 4.46 18.31 -9.00
C ALA A 313 4.28 19.43 -10.04
N ALA A 314 4.69 20.66 -9.73
CA ALA A 314 4.65 21.77 -10.67
C ALA A 314 5.52 21.54 -11.90
N LYS A 315 6.78 21.07 -11.70
CA LYS A 315 7.72 20.82 -12.80
C LYS A 315 7.30 19.68 -13.71
N CYS A 316 6.80 18.59 -13.14
CA CYS A 316 6.43 17.37 -13.87
C CYS A 316 4.94 17.33 -14.23
N ARG A 317 4.19 18.39 -13.92
CA ARG A 317 2.74 18.49 -14.16
C ARG A 317 1.96 17.32 -13.56
N LYS A 318 2.37 16.87 -12.36
CA LYS A 318 1.71 15.82 -11.59
C LYS A 318 0.61 16.39 -10.71
N ASN A 319 -0.44 15.61 -10.48
CA ASN A 319 -1.66 16.08 -9.81
C ASN A 319 -1.90 15.45 -8.43
N GLY A 320 -0.86 14.92 -7.79
CA GLY A 320 -1.05 14.36 -6.46
C GLY A 320 0.24 13.95 -5.76
N MET A 321 0.07 13.41 -4.57
CA MET A 321 1.14 12.86 -3.74
C MET A 321 0.77 11.48 -3.19
N PHE A 322 1.72 10.57 -3.22
CA PHE A 322 1.68 9.34 -2.43
C PHE A 322 2.79 9.41 -1.37
N PHE A 323 2.43 9.27 -0.09
CA PHE A 323 3.38 9.23 1.02
C PHE A 323 3.36 7.85 1.68
N GLY A 324 4.38 7.04 1.39
CA GLY A 324 4.56 5.67 1.86
C GLY A 324 5.40 5.59 3.13
N LEU A 325 4.87 4.92 4.16
CA LEU A 325 5.48 4.76 5.47
C LEU A 325 5.67 3.27 5.82
N PRO A 326 6.66 2.93 6.66
CA PRO A 326 6.98 1.52 6.94
C PRO A 326 5.89 0.79 7.73
N THR A 327 5.13 1.49 8.59
CA THR A 327 4.13 0.89 9.47
C THR A 327 2.83 1.69 9.54
N GLN A 328 1.75 1.04 9.99
CA GLN A 328 0.45 1.69 10.23
C GLN A 328 0.54 2.77 11.33
N ALA A 329 1.34 2.52 12.38
CA ALA A 329 1.54 3.49 13.46
C ALA A 329 2.18 4.78 12.95
N THR A 330 3.21 4.66 12.08
CA THR A 330 3.86 5.81 11.45
C THR A 330 2.90 6.57 10.55
N ALA A 331 2.06 5.85 9.78
CA ALA A 331 1.07 6.46 8.91
C ALA A 331 0.01 7.24 9.73
N ASN A 332 -0.48 6.67 10.82
CA ASN A 332 -1.39 7.36 11.74
C ASN A 332 -0.75 8.59 12.41
N GLY A 333 0.49 8.47 12.86
CA GLY A 333 1.20 9.55 13.55
C GLY A 333 1.51 10.76 12.66
N ILE A 334 1.79 10.54 11.37
CA ILE A 334 2.09 11.62 10.43
C ILE A 334 0.83 12.24 9.81
N PHE A 335 -0.28 11.51 9.79
CA PHE A 335 -1.50 11.91 9.08
C PHE A 335 -2.02 13.31 9.46
N PRO A 336 -2.02 13.76 10.73
CA PRO A 336 -2.42 15.12 11.09
C PRO A 336 -1.55 16.21 10.43
N ARG A 337 -0.24 15.95 10.26
CA ARG A 337 0.66 16.88 9.54
C ARG A 337 0.35 16.92 8.05
N MET A 338 0.01 15.78 7.46
CA MET A 338 -0.40 15.69 6.06
C MET A 338 -1.71 16.44 5.82
N MET A 339 -2.67 16.34 6.74
CA MET A 339 -3.89 17.13 6.69
C MET A 339 -3.61 18.63 6.71
N GLN A 340 -2.81 19.11 7.68
CA GLN A 340 -2.45 20.53 7.78
C GLN A 340 -1.73 21.04 6.53
N TRP A 341 -0.88 20.22 5.92
CA TRP A 341 -0.24 20.55 4.67
C TRP A 341 -1.25 20.58 3.51
N GLY A 342 -2.09 19.56 3.38
CA GLY A 342 -3.09 19.42 2.34
C GLY A 342 -4.16 20.53 2.37
N GLU A 343 -4.61 20.94 3.58
CA GLU A 343 -5.51 22.06 3.75
C GLU A 343 -4.93 23.38 3.19
N LYS A 344 -3.61 23.59 3.33
CA LYS A 344 -2.92 24.73 2.73
C LYS A 344 -2.79 24.66 1.22
N GLN A 345 -2.86 23.46 0.64
CA GLN A 345 -2.93 23.27 -0.81
C GLN A 345 -4.32 23.51 -1.37
N SER A 346 -5.36 23.45 -0.53
CA SER A 346 -6.78 23.49 -0.90
C SER A 346 -7.40 24.88 -0.68
N GLN A 347 -6.71 25.95 -1.10
CA GLN A 347 -7.15 27.34 -0.80
C GLN A 347 -8.40 27.81 -1.57
N ASN A 348 -8.72 27.19 -2.72
CA ASN A 348 -9.83 27.60 -3.58
C ASN A 348 -10.72 26.44 -4.02
N PHE A 349 -10.33 25.20 -3.76
CA PHE A 349 -10.98 24.00 -4.26
C PHE A 349 -10.96 22.89 -3.20
N TYR A 350 -11.81 21.89 -3.39
CA TYR A 350 -11.76 20.66 -2.62
C TYR A 350 -10.79 19.67 -3.27
N HIS A 351 -9.92 19.06 -2.47
CA HIS A 351 -9.03 17.99 -2.91
C HIS A 351 -9.27 16.72 -2.10
N SER A 352 -9.12 15.59 -2.76
CA SER A 352 -9.33 14.29 -2.13
C SER A 352 -8.10 13.83 -1.34
N ILE A 353 -8.33 13.31 -0.11
CA ILE A 353 -7.30 12.69 0.70
C ILE A 353 -7.72 11.30 1.14
N GLN A 354 -6.77 10.36 1.17
CA GLN A 354 -6.96 8.99 1.65
C GLN A 354 -5.87 8.58 2.63
N LEU A 355 -6.28 7.92 3.70
CA LEU A 355 -5.41 7.18 4.61
C LEU A 355 -5.59 5.68 4.32
N LYS A 356 -4.50 4.98 3.94
CA LYS A 356 -4.61 3.60 3.46
C LYS A 356 -3.68 2.63 4.17
N HIS A 357 -4.24 1.87 5.07
CA HIS A 357 -3.65 0.72 5.76
C HIS A 357 -4.74 -0.11 6.43
N GLY A 358 -4.39 -1.27 7.02
CA GLY A 358 -5.37 -2.22 7.56
C GLY A 358 -6.32 -1.69 8.65
N SER A 359 -5.93 -0.61 9.35
CA SER A 359 -6.74 -0.01 10.43
C SER A 359 -7.08 1.47 10.16
N SER A 360 -7.00 1.93 8.92
CA SER A 360 -7.24 3.34 8.57
C SER A 360 -8.64 3.82 8.93
N ALA A 361 -9.65 2.96 8.80
CA ALA A 361 -11.02 3.27 9.15
C ALA A 361 -11.22 3.58 10.65
N LEU A 362 -10.29 3.15 11.52
CA LEU A 362 -10.31 3.40 12.96
C LEU A 362 -9.59 4.72 13.35
N ASN A 363 -8.92 5.39 12.39
CA ASN A 363 -8.21 6.65 12.67
C ASN A 363 -9.20 7.80 12.89
N THR A 364 -9.20 8.38 14.09
CA THR A 364 -10.15 9.43 14.48
C THR A 364 -10.00 10.74 13.69
N CYS A 365 -8.78 11.08 13.25
CA CYS A 365 -8.56 12.25 12.40
C CYS A 365 -9.14 12.01 11.00
N PHE A 366 -8.91 10.83 10.42
CA PHE A 366 -9.44 10.48 9.10
C PHE A 366 -10.98 10.43 9.08
N GLN A 367 -11.59 9.98 10.19
CA GLN A 367 -13.05 9.91 10.30
C GLN A 367 -13.73 11.29 10.37
N LYS A 368 -13.02 12.31 10.91
CA LYS A 368 -13.55 13.67 11.04
C LYS A 368 -13.51 14.45 9.74
N ILE A 369 -12.83 13.94 8.72
CA ILE A 369 -12.77 14.61 7.42
C ILE A 369 -14.16 14.51 6.77
N GLN A 370 -14.62 15.62 6.22
CA GLN A 370 -15.88 15.69 5.51
C GLN A 370 -15.93 14.69 4.35
N ARG A 371 -17.07 14.01 4.20
CA ARG A 371 -17.32 13.06 3.13
C ARG A 371 -18.12 13.72 2.03
N GLY A 372 -17.53 13.80 0.83
CA GLY A 372 -18.12 14.48 -0.32
C GLY A 372 -17.99 15.99 -0.30
N ILE A 373 -18.33 16.63 -1.41
CA ILE A 373 -18.37 18.10 -1.55
C ILE A 373 -19.62 18.62 -0.84
N PRO A 374 -19.51 19.67 0.03
CA PRO A 374 -20.69 20.24 0.69
C PRO A 374 -21.63 20.92 -0.30
N GLU A 375 -22.91 20.89 0.00
CA GLU A 375 -23.94 21.57 -0.80
C GLU A 375 -23.86 23.13 -0.71
N GLN A 376 -23.15 23.66 0.30
CA GLN A 376 -22.98 25.10 0.48
C GLN A 376 -21.61 25.57 -0.07
N GLU A 377 -21.63 26.48 -1.02
CA GLU A 377 -20.51 26.98 -1.85
C GLU A 377 -19.40 27.75 -1.08
N THR A 378 -19.31 27.70 0.21
CA THR A 378 -18.48 28.68 0.95
C THR A 378 -17.06 28.25 1.23
N ASP A 379 -16.69 26.99 1.11
CA ASP A 379 -15.38 26.52 1.61
C ASP A 379 -14.62 25.64 0.62
N SER A 380 -13.31 25.77 0.66
CA SER A 380 -12.31 24.89 0.08
C SER A 380 -11.75 23.99 1.18
N GLY A 381 -11.21 22.81 0.84
CA GLY A 381 -10.63 21.95 1.86
C GLY A 381 -10.30 20.54 1.40
N LEU A 382 -10.02 19.69 2.38
CA LEU A 382 -9.80 18.26 2.15
C LEU A 382 -11.11 17.49 2.35
N ILE A 383 -11.37 16.54 1.45
CA ILE A 383 -12.53 15.65 1.52
C ILE A 383 -12.13 14.19 1.34
N VAL A 384 -12.96 13.30 1.90
CA VAL A 384 -12.94 11.88 1.56
C VAL A 384 -14.07 11.63 0.56
N HIS A 385 -13.72 11.50 -0.70
CA HIS A 385 -14.71 11.26 -1.75
C HIS A 385 -15.12 9.78 -1.75
N SER A 386 -16.43 9.50 -1.80
CA SER A 386 -17.01 8.15 -1.68
C SER A 386 -16.47 7.17 -2.72
N TRP A 387 -16.25 7.63 -3.95
CA TRP A 387 -15.73 6.80 -5.04
C TRP A 387 -14.33 6.26 -4.78
N PHE A 388 -13.48 7.00 -4.02
CA PHE A 388 -12.12 6.57 -3.65
C PHE A 388 -12.06 5.71 -2.38
N CYS A 389 -13.18 5.47 -1.68
CA CYS A 389 -13.20 4.71 -0.42
C CYS A 389 -12.95 3.21 -0.61
N ASP A 390 -13.15 2.67 -1.80
CA ASP A 390 -12.85 1.26 -2.09
C ASP A 390 -11.34 0.99 -2.04
N ASN A 391 -10.99 -0.19 -1.53
CA ASN A 391 -9.59 -0.64 -1.40
C ASN A 391 -8.79 -0.60 -2.70
N LYS A 392 -9.44 -0.77 -3.85
CA LYS A 392 -8.80 -0.77 -5.17
C LYS A 392 -8.62 0.64 -5.74
N LYS A 393 -9.42 1.60 -5.30
CA LYS A 393 -9.50 2.97 -5.84
C LYS A 393 -8.80 4.02 -4.98
N ALA A 394 -8.44 3.70 -3.74
CA ALA A 394 -7.87 4.66 -2.78
C ALA A 394 -6.62 5.39 -3.29
N CYS A 395 -5.77 4.72 -4.08
CA CYS A 395 -4.56 5.34 -4.65
C CYS A 395 -4.84 6.32 -5.80
N LEU A 396 -6.10 6.45 -6.25
CA LEU A 396 -6.50 7.41 -7.27
C LEU A 396 -6.78 8.81 -6.70
N ALA A 397 -7.02 8.95 -5.37
CA ALA A 397 -7.20 10.24 -4.70
C ALA A 397 -5.97 11.15 -4.85
N ASP A 398 -6.14 12.49 -4.77
CA ASP A 398 -5.02 13.44 -4.93
C ASP A 398 -3.92 13.21 -3.90
N PHE A 399 -4.26 13.12 -2.62
CA PHE A 399 -3.29 12.88 -1.55
C PHE A 399 -3.54 11.52 -0.90
N VAL A 400 -2.52 10.68 -0.90
CA VAL A 400 -2.58 9.35 -0.32
C VAL A 400 -1.48 9.19 0.72
N VAL A 401 -1.86 8.96 1.96
CA VAL A 401 -0.96 8.57 3.05
C VAL A 401 -1.19 7.09 3.32
N ALA A 402 -0.15 6.28 3.21
CA ALA A 402 -0.32 4.83 3.25
C ALA A 402 0.89 4.13 3.86
N THR A 403 0.72 2.85 4.21
CA THR A 403 1.92 2.01 4.35
C THR A 403 2.55 1.76 2.98
N VAL A 404 3.87 1.64 2.94
CA VAL A 404 4.61 1.39 1.70
C VAL A 404 4.11 0.15 0.96
N ASP A 405 3.59 -0.85 1.68
CA ASP A 405 3.00 -2.05 1.10
C ASP A 405 1.98 -1.73 0.01
N GLN A 406 1.19 -0.65 0.18
CA GLN A 406 0.19 -0.23 -0.80
C GLN A 406 0.82 0.16 -2.15
N MET A 407 2.01 0.76 -2.13
CA MET A 407 2.77 1.06 -3.35
C MET A 407 3.46 -0.18 -3.90
N LEU A 408 4.08 -1.01 -3.04
CA LEU A 408 4.76 -2.24 -3.47
C LEU A 408 3.81 -3.21 -4.18
N MET A 409 2.51 -3.16 -3.85
CA MET A 409 1.49 -3.95 -4.55
C MET A 409 1.40 -3.65 -6.05
N MET A 410 1.90 -2.51 -6.54
CA MET A 410 1.98 -2.26 -7.99
C MET A 410 2.95 -3.21 -8.71
N ALA A 411 3.91 -3.77 -7.98
CA ALA A 411 4.86 -4.74 -8.49
C ALA A 411 4.40 -6.21 -8.29
N LEU A 412 3.20 -6.45 -7.78
CA LEU A 412 2.67 -7.78 -7.45
C LEU A 412 1.71 -8.29 -8.52
N LYS A 413 1.80 -9.57 -8.90
CA LYS A 413 0.84 -10.26 -9.78
C LYS A 413 -0.53 -10.36 -9.09
N ARG A 414 -1.39 -9.37 -9.28
CA ARG A 414 -2.72 -9.30 -8.67
C ARG A 414 -3.77 -8.72 -9.61
N LYS A 415 -5.01 -9.11 -9.38
CA LYS A 415 -6.16 -8.56 -10.13
C LYS A 415 -6.30 -7.04 -9.89
N HIS A 416 -6.61 -6.29 -10.95
CA HIS A 416 -6.76 -4.83 -10.94
C HIS A 416 -5.50 -4.02 -10.55
N VAL A 417 -4.31 -4.60 -10.70
CA VAL A 417 -3.04 -3.87 -10.45
C VAL A 417 -2.91 -2.60 -11.31
N MET A 418 -3.54 -2.57 -12.49
CA MET A 418 -3.57 -1.44 -13.41
C MET A 418 -4.05 -0.14 -12.73
N LEU A 419 -4.99 -0.21 -11.79
CA LEU A 419 -5.48 0.96 -11.05
C LEU A 419 -4.40 1.59 -10.17
N LEU A 420 -3.52 0.77 -9.57
CA LEU A 420 -2.36 1.28 -8.83
C LEU A 420 -1.36 1.98 -9.75
N HIS A 421 -1.14 1.45 -10.94
CA HIS A 421 -0.28 2.08 -11.94
C HIS A 421 -0.84 3.45 -12.38
N VAL A 422 -2.13 3.55 -12.67
CA VAL A 422 -2.79 4.84 -12.96
C VAL A 422 -2.63 5.80 -11.80
N GLY A 423 -2.98 5.37 -10.57
CA GLY A 423 -2.95 6.24 -9.41
C GLY A 423 -1.55 6.75 -9.04
N LEU A 424 -0.51 5.94 -9.23
CA LEU A 424 0.87 6.29 -8.85
C LEU A 424 1.64 7.01 -9.98
N SER A 425 1.30 6.77 -11.26
CA SER A 425 1.96 7.43 -12.38
C SER A 425 1.82 8.97 -12.37
N GLU A 426 0.73 9.46 -11.78
CA GLU A 426 0.38 10.88 -11.78
C GLU A 426 0.66 11.61 -10.47
N LYS A 427 1.45 11.00 -9.59
CA LYS A 427 1.82 11.56 -8.29
C LYS A 427 3.32 11.83 -8.18
N VAL A 428 3.69 12.64 -7.21
CA VAL A 428 5.03 12.58 -6.62
C VAL A 428 4.98 11.49 -5.55
N VAL A 429 5.85 10.50 -5.66
CA VAL A 429 5.90 9.37 -4.73
C VAL A 429 6.99 9.62 -3.69
N VAL A 430 6.59 9.75 -2.43
CA VAL A 430 7.49 9.87 -1.28
C VAL A 430 7.49 8.56 -0.51
N ILE A 431 8.67 8.02 -0.20
CA ILE A 431 8.81 6.81 0.63
C ILE A 431 9.73 7.14 1.79
N ASP A 432 9.23 6.99 3.00
CA ASP A 432 10.00 7.25 4.22
C ASP A 432 10.61 5.96 4.78
N GLU A 433 11.75 6.09 5.46
CA GLU A 433 12.50 5.02 6.12
C GLU A 433 12.82 3.82 5.20
N VAL A 434 13.34 4.12 3.98
CA VAL A 434 13.58 3.12 2.92
C VAL A 434 14.60 2.03 3.30
N HIS A 435 15.40 2.25 4.35
CA HIS A 435 16.35 1.28 4.90
C HIS A 435 15.66 0.09 5.61
N ALA A 436 14.42 0.24 6.05
CA ALA A 436 13.72 -0.76 6.88
C ALA A 436 13.22 -2.00 6.12
N TYR A 437 13.58 -2.17 4.83
CA TYR A 437 13.02 -3.23 3.99
C TYR A 437 14.00 -4.40 3.82
N ASP A 438 13.47 -5.62 4.00
CA ASP A 438 14.21 -6.87 3.80
C ASP A 438 14.45 -7.21 2.30
N ALA A 439 15.18 -8.29 2.02
CA ALA A 439 15.51 -8.71 0.67
C ALA A 439 14.26 -9.04 -0.18
N TYR A 440 13.22 -9.58 0.44
CA TYR A 440 11.96 -9.92 -0.21
C TYR A 440 11.20 -8.65 -0.66
N MET A 441 10.99 -7.70 0.24
CA MET A 441 10.35 -6.41 -0.05
C MET A 441 11.13 -5.61 -1.10
N ASN A 442 12.46 -5.70 -1.05
CA ASN A 442 13.35 -4.98 -1.95
C ASN A 442 13.18 -5.40 -3.42
N GLU A 443 12.84 -6.66 -3.70
CA GLU A 443 12.52 -7.12 -5.06
C GLU A 443 11.28 -6.41 -5.63
N TYR A 444 10.27 -6.15 -4.79
CA TYR A 444 9.09 -5.39 -5.21
C TYR A 444 9.37 -3.89 -5.32
N LEU A 445 10.15 -3.33 -4.39
CA LEU A 445 10.52 -1.91 -4.44
C LEU A 445 11.30 -1.59 -5.71
N GLU A 446 12.31 -2.39 -6.04
CA GLU A 446 13.09 -2.20 -7.27
C GLU A 446 12.23 -2.33 -8.53
N MET A 447 11.30 -3.29 -8.56
CA MET A 447 10.38 -3.43 -9.69
C MET A 447 9.41 -2.24 -9.76
N ALA A 448 8.85 -1.78 -8.64
CA ALA A 448 7.99 -0.60 -8.59
C ALA A 448 8.75 0.65 -9.08
N LEU A 449 10.00 0.85 -8.64
CA LEU A 449 10.84 1.94 -9.12
C LEU A 449 11.11 1.88 -10.63
N GLN A 450 11.31 0.67 -11.21
CA GLN A 450 11.45 0.53 -12.66
C GLN A 450 10.18 1.00 -13.41
N TRP A 451 9.00 0.64 -12.91
CA TRP A 451 7.74 1.10 -13.51
C TRP A 451 7.55 2.61 -13.35
N LEU A 452 7.82 3.15 -12.14
CA LEU A 452 7.73 4.59 -11.89
C LEU A 452 8.73 5.39 -12.75
N GLY A 453 9.95 4.86 -12.90
CA GLY A 453 10.96 5.46 -13.77
C GLY A 453 10.54 5.50 -15.24
N TYR A 454 9.89 4.44 -15.73
CA TYR A 454 9.34 4.41 -17.07
C TYR A 454 8.23 5.46 -17.27
N TYR A 455 7.35 5.65 -16.27
CA TYR A 455 6.30 6.68 -16.27
C TYR A 455 6.84 8.10 -16.04
N LYS A 456 8.15 8.26 -15.83
CA LYS A 456 8.79 9.53 -15.43
C LYS A 456 8.13 10.12 -14.16
N THR A 457 7.70 9.27 -13.27
CA THR A 457 7.12 9.65 -11.99
C THR A 457 8.24 10.10 -11.05
N PRO A 458 8.23 11.34 -10.53
CA PRO A 458 9.25 11.79 -9.58
C PRO A 458 9.11 11.05 -8.25
N VAL A 459 10.25 10.60 -7.71
CA VAL A 459 10.32 9.80 -6.46
C VAL A 459 11.25 10.49 -5.47
N ILE A 460 10.81 10.64 -4.22
CA ILE A 460 11.63 11.09 -3.09
C ILE A 460 11.73 9.94 -2.09
N LEU A 461 12.95 9.46 -1.86
CA LEU A 461 13.25 8.46 -0.83
C LEU A 461 13.91 9.14 0.36
N LEU A 462 13.40 8.86 1.56
CA LEU A 462 13.95 9.39 2.81
C LEU A 462 14.57 8.25 3.61
N SER A 463 15.74 8.50 4.17
CA SER A 463 16.42 7.55 5.05
C SER A 463 17.22 8.27 6.12
N ALA A 464 17.38 7.62 7.29
CA ALA A 464 18.38 8.04 8.27
C ALA A 464 19.73 7.38 7.98
N THR A 465 19.70 6.17 7.45
CA THR A 465 20.88 5.32 7.22
C THR A 465 20.65 4.52 5.94
N LEU A 466 21.61 4.51 5.02
CA LEU A 466 21.51 3.71 3.80
C LEU A 466 22.87 3.22 3.33
N PRO A 467 23.09 1.90 3.19
CA PRO A 467 24.29 1.37 2.57
C PRO A 467 24.46 1.89 1.13
N ALA A 468 25.70 2.24 0.74
CA ALA A 468 25.99 2.78 -0.59
C ALA A 468 25.57 1.82 -1.71
N SER A 469 25.77 0.51 -1.54
CA SER A 469 25.31 -0.53 -2.47
C SER A 469 23.79 -0.49 -2.65
N ARG A 470 23.04 -0.28 -1.56
CA ARG A 470 21.58 -0.21 -1.60
C ARG A 470 21.10 1.07 -2.30
N ARG A 471 21.68 2.23 -1.94
CA ARG A 471 21.42 3.50 -2.63
C ARG A 471 21.54 3.35 -4.15
N MET A 472 22.62 2.69 -4.59
CA MET A 472 22.88 2.45 -6.00
C MET A 472 21.90 1.52 -6.66
N SER A 473 21.50 0.43 -6.01
CA SER A 473 20.50 -0.48 -6.56
C SER A 473 19.16 0.22 -6.80
N LEU A 474 18.74 1.11 -5.89
CA LEU A 474 17.50 1.88 -6.03
C LEU A 474 17.55 2.87 -7.22
N VAL A 475 18.66 3.60 -7.35
CA VAL A 475 18.84 4.54 -8.49
C VAL A 475 18.87 3.77 -9.81
N ARG A 476 19.63 2.68 -9.90
CA ARG A 476 19.69 1.83 -11.10
C ARG A 476 18.34 1.21 -11.43
N ALA A 477 17.61 0.76 -10.43
CA ALA A 477 16.26 0.24 -10.63
C ALA A 477 15.35 1.30 -11.28
N TYR A 478 15.33 2.52 -10.75
CA TYR A 478 14.56 3.62 -11.31
C TYR A 478 14.95 3.95 -12.76
N LEU A 479 16.25 4.00 -13.06
CA LEU A 479 16.76 4.26 -14.41
C LEU A 479 16.59 3.08 -15.37
N GLY A 480 16.29 1.87 -14.86
CA GLY A 480 16.19 0.66 -15.66
C GLY A 480 17.53 0.17 -16.24
N ILE A 481 18.65 0.58 -15.65
CA ILE A 481 20.02 0.24 -16.09
C ILE A 481 20.60 -0.94 -15.32
N ARG A 482 21.52 -1.68 -15.97
CA ARG A 482 22.23 -2.80 -15.36
C ARG A 482 23.44 -2.32 -14.54
N GLU A 483 23.88 -3.18 -13.62
CA GLU A 483 25.03 -2.89 -12.74
C GLU A 483 26.32 -2.58 -13.52
N SER A 484 26.54 -3.22 -14.65
CA SER A 484 27.70 -3.03 -15.52
C SER A 484 27.68 -1.77 -16.40
N GLU A 485 26.54 -1.07 -16.50
CA GLU A 485 26.33 -0.03 -17.51
C GLU A 485 26.76 1.38 -17.08
N LYS A 486 26.80 1.68 -15.77
CA LYS A 486 27.29 2.96 -15.23
C LYS A 486 28.01 2.77 -13.91
N THR A 487 29.27 3.11 -13.88
CA THR A 487 30.05 3.32 -12.65
C THR A 487 30.07 4.82 -12.35
N PHE A 488 29.84 5.18 -11.10
CA PHE A 488 30.09 6.52 -10.59
C PHE A 488 30.74 6.45 -9.20
N GLU A 489 31.47 7.48 -8.85
CA GLU A 489 32.08 7.58 -7.52
C GLU A 489 30.97 7.67 -6.47
N ASN A 490 31.05 6.79 -5.47
CA ASN A 490 30.14 6.82 -4.33
C ASN A 490 30.63 7.87 -3.32
N GLU A 491 29.87 8.97 -3.20
CA GLU A 491 30.05 9.90 -2.10
C GLU A 491 29.70 9.23 -0.76
N MET A 492 30.61 9.28 0.19
CA MET A 492 30.47 8.68 1.53
C MET A 492 30.11 9.71 2.60
N GLY A 493 30.01 10.97 2.22
CA GLY A 493 29.65 12.06 3.13
C GLY A 493 28.25 11.92 3.70
N TYR A 494 28.00 12.61 4.83
CA TYR A 494 26.71 12.60 5.50
C TYR A 494 26.44 13.97 6.15
N PRO A 495 25.21 14.54 6.08
CA PRO A 495 24.06 14.10 5.30
C PRO A 495 24.31 14.14 3.79
N LEU A 496 23.61 13.29 3.03
CA LEU A 496 23.84 13.13 1.60
C LEU A 496 22.55 13.24 0.80
N LEU A 497 22.60 13.94 -0.33
CA LEU A 497 21.56 13.93 -1.34
C LEU A 497 22.10 13.27 -2.62
N THR A 498 21.38 12.24 -3.07
CA THR A 498 21.61 11.57 -4.36
C THR A 498 20.39 11.79 -5.24
N TRP A 499 20.57 12.22 -6.50
CA TRP A 499 19.44 12.43 -7.40
C TRP A 499 19.79 12.11 -8.83
N THR A 500 18.75 11.94 -9.65
CA THR A 500 18.91 11.84 -11.10
C THR A 500 18.40 13.11 -11.78
N ASP A 501 19.10 13.53 -12.83
CA ASP A 501 18.69 14.57 -13.77
C ASP A 501 18.73 13.94 -15.19
N GLY A 502 17.55 13.56 -15.67
CA GLY A 502 17.46 12.64 -16.80
C GLY A 502 18.11 11.29 -16.46
N THR A 503 19.17 10.93 -17.21
CA THR A 503 19.94 9.70 -16.96
C THR A 503 21.24 9.95 -16.18
N GLU A 504 21.55 11.20 -15.82
CA GLU A 504 22.72 11.53 -15.02
C GLU A 504 22.43 11.29 -13.54
N ILE A 505 23.41 10.72 -12.85
CA ILE A 505 23.35 10.49 -11.40
C ILE A 505 24.29 11.52 -10.75
N ARG A 506 23.74 12.27 -9.81
CA ARG A 506 24.46 13.34 -9.11
C ARG A 506 24.35 13.13 -7.61
N GLN A 507 25.40 13.54 -6.88
CA GLN A 507 25.46 13.48 -5.43
C GLN A 507 25.97 14.80 -4.85
N LYS A 508 25.45 15.16 -3.67
CA LYS A 508 25.90 16.33 -2.93
C LYS A 508 25.87 16.04 -1.43
N ARG A 509 27.01 16.17 -0.78
CA ARG A 509 27.05 16.26 0.68
C ARG A 509 26.36 17.55 1.12
N LEU A 510 25.39 17.42 2.06
CA LEU A 510 24.67 18.55 2.62
C LEU A 510 25.34 19.03 3.92
N THR A 511 25.08 20.30 4.27
CA THR A 511 25.64 20.89 5.47
C THR A 511 24.74 20.61 6.67
N TYR A 512 25.29 20.04 7.73
CA TYR A 512 24.62 19.82 9.00
C TYR A 512 25.02 20.89 10.03
N GLN A 513 24.02 21.52 10.69
CA GLN A 513 24.22 22.55 11.72
C GLN A 513 23.61 22.17 13.07
N GLY A 514 23.22 20.90 13.24
CA GLY A 514 22.69 20.41 14.52
C GLY A 514 23.79 20.16 15.56
N ALA A 515 23.37 19.81 16.76
CA ALA A 515 24.30 19.40 17.81
C ALA A 515 24.93 18.06 17.48
N HIS A 516 26.22 17.92 17.84
CA HIS A 516 26.94 16.65 17.80
C HIS A 516 26.81 15.99 19.17
N THR A 517 26.32 14.73 19.17
CA THR A 517 26.13 13.97 20.42
C THR A 517 27.17 12.87 20.52
N HIS A 518 28.03 12.93 21.57
CA HIS A 518 29.02 11.91 21.85
C HIS A 518 28.45 10.87 22.78
N VAL A 519 28.26 9.65 22.30
CA VAL A 519 27.62 8.53 23.02
C VAL A 519 28.70 7.52 23.40
N GLN A 520 28.81 7.18 24.69
CA GLN A 520 29.65 6.09 25.16
C GLN A 520 28.91 4.75 24.98
N MET A 521 29.60 3.77 24.42
CA MET A 521 29.05 2.45 24.12
C MET A 521 29.61 1.43 25.11
N HIS A 522 28.73 0.70 25.78
CA HIS A 522 29.14 -0.32 26.78
C HIS A 522 28.49 -1.67 26.42
N PRO A 523 29.21 -2.59 25.76
CA PRO A 523 28.82 -3.99 25.70
C PRO A 523 28.59 -4.57 27.09
N CYS A 524 27.46 -5.24 27.33
CA CYS A 524 27.12 -5.79 28.65
C CYS A 524 26.36 -7.12 28.53
N THR A 525 26.22 -7.80 29.68
CA THR A 525 25.33 -8.95 29.86
C THR A 525 23.99 -8.52 30.48
N GLU A 526 22.99 -9.39 30.45
CA GLU A 526 21.67 -9.14 31.03
C GLU A 526 21.75 -8.80 32.54
N ASP A 527 22.65 -9.44 33.26
CA ASP A 527 22.83 -9.21 34.71
C ASP A 527 23.20 -7.75 35.05
N ALA A 528 23.85 -7.02 34.12
CA ALA A 528 24.24 -5.63 34.34
C ALA A 528 23.02 -4.64 34.17
N VAL A 529 21.96 -5.07 33.53
CA VAL A 529 20.82 -4.19 33.18
C VAL A 529 20.13 -3.63 34.41
N LEU A 530 19.79 -4.47 35.37
CA LEU A 530 19.08 -4.06 36.59
C LEU A 530 19.91 -3.05 37.40
N THR A 531 21.21 -3.28 37.53
CA THR A 531 22.13 -2.37 38.26
C THR A 531 22.20 -1.00 37.56
N ALA A 532 22.30 -0.99 36.23
CA ALA A 532 22.31 0.25 35.44
C ALA A 532 21.00 1.02 35.56
N VAL A 533 19.86 0.32 35.47
CA VAL A 533 18.51 0.90 35.63
C VAL A 533 18.36 1.49 37.03
N GLN A 534 18.70 0.74 38.08
CA GLN A 534 18.54 1.15 39.47
C GLN A 534 19.37 2.42 39.78
N ASN A 535 20.61 2.47 39.35
CA ASN A 535 21.47 3.64 39.53
C ASN A 535 20.84 4.92 38.92
N VAL A 536 20.29 4.84 37.68
CA VAL A 536 19.69 6.01 37.04
C VAL A 536 18.36 6.41 37.67
N VAL A 537 17.51 5.43 38.00
CA VAL A 537 16.19 5.67 38.61
C VAL A 537 16.35 6.34 39.98
N GLU A 538 17.26 5.88 40.83
CA GLU A 538 17.53 6.45 42.16
C GLU A 538 17.98 7.92 42.09
N HIS A 539 18.70 8.29 41.05
CA HIS A 539 19.11 9.67 40.78
C HIS A 539 18.07 10.48 40.01
N GLY A 540 16.91 9.87 39.70
CA GLY A 540 15.77 10.57 39.08
C GLY A 540 15.85 10.69 37.56
N GLY A 541 16.69 9.90 36.88
CA GLY A 541 16.78 9.84 35.44
C GLY A 541 15.70 8.97 34.79
N CYS A 542 15.65 8.98 33.46
CA CYS A 542 14.74 8.22 32.62
C CYS A 542 15.51 7.24 31.77
N VAL A 543 15.11 5.97 31.76
CA VAL A 543 15.77 4.88 31.03
C VAL A 543 14.90 4.34 29.91
N GLY A 544 15.48 4.15 28.73
CA GLY A 544 14.91 3.37 27.66
C GLY A 544 15.55 1.97 27.58
N VAL A 545 14.70 0.92 27.55
CA VAL A 545 15.14 -0.47 27.35
C VAL A 545 14.48 -0.98 26.07
N ILE A 546 15.25 -1.17 25.00
CA ILE A 546 14.75 -1.59 23.68
C ILE A 546 15.29 -2.98 23.37
N VAL A 547 14.39 -3.97 23.38
CA VAL A 547 14.74 -5.37 23.13
C VAL A 547 14.10 -5.91 21.85
N ASN A 548 14.59 -7.05 21.36
CA ASN A 548 14.23 -7.54 20.03
C ASN A 548 12.93 -8.34 20.00
N THR A 549 12.40 -8.78 21.14
CA THR A 549 11.15 -9.55 21.22
C THR A 549 10.19 -9.05 22.28
N VAL A 550 8.88 -9.28 22.06
CA VAL A 550 7.83 -8.94 23.04
C VAL A 550 8.02 -9.68 24.35
N LYS A 551 8.35 -10.97 24.31
CA LYS A 551 8.56 -11.77 25.51
C LYS A 551 9.69 -11.22 26.37
N ARG A 552 10.82 -10.85 25.77
CA ARG A 552 11.93 -10.21 26.52
C ARG A 552 11.50 -8.86 27.10
N ALA A 553 10.73 -8.08 26.35
CA ALA A 553 10.21 -6.81 26.86
C ALA A 553 9.29 -7.01 28.08
N GLN A 554 8.41 -8.02 28.07
CA GLN A 554 7.57 -8.40 29.20
C GLN A 554 8.39 -8.85 30.41
N THR A 555 9.37 -9.74 30.20
CA THR A 555 10.29 -10.22 31.27
C THR A 555 11.06 -9.08 31.91
N PHE A 556 11.75 -8.23 31.14
CA PHE A 556 12.47 -7.08 31.70
C PHE A 556 11.55 -6.09 32.42
N ALA A 557 10.36 -5.83 31.88
CA ALA A 557 9.40 -4.95 32.54
C ALA A 557 8.96 -5.48 33.90
N GLU A 558 8.72 -6.79 34.01
CA GLU A 558 8.35 -7.46 35.28
C GLU A 558 9.52 -7.45 36.28
N GLU A 559 10.72 -7.82 35.86
CA GLU A 559 11.91 -7.82 36.71
C GLU A 559 12.21 -6.42 37.25
N ILE A 560 12.17 -5.38 36.40
CA ILE A 560 12.39 -3.99 36.80
C ILE A 560 11.31 -3.54 37.79
N ARG A 561 10.03 -3.89 37.59
CA ARG A 561 8.94 -3.57 38.54
C ARG A 561 9.16 -4.22 39.91
N ASN A 562 9.60 -5.47 39.91
CA ASN A 562 9.77 -6.24 41.13
C ASN A 562 11.01 -5.86 41.93
N GLN A 563 12.07 -5.40 41.27
CA GLN A 563 13.39 -5.19 41.88
C GLN A 563 13.76 -3.72 42.03
N THR A 564 12.98 -2.79 41.48
CA THR A 564 13.25 -1.35 41.55
C THR A 564 11.99 -0.56 41.94
N HIS A 565 12.18 0.71 42.32
CA HIS A 565 11.07 1.65 42.53
C HIS A 565 10.69 2.44 41.29
N ALA A 566 11.04 1.92 40.10
CA ALA A 566 10.81 2.58 38.82
C ALA A 566 9.33 2.61 38.42
N LYS A 567 8.96 3.68 37.76
CA LYS A 567 7.70 3.78 37.04
C LYS A 567 7.86 3.14 35.65
N VAL A 568 7.44 1.89 35.48
CA VAL A 568 7.65 1.13 34.25
C VAL A 568 6.49 1.32 33.28
N LEU A 569 6.82 1.75 32.06
CA LEU A 569 5.93 1.81 30.90
C LEU A 569 6.37 0.76 29.89
N LEU A 570 5.51 -0.23 29.64
CA LEU A 570 5.74 -1.27 28.64
C LEU A 570 4.97 -0.95 27.36
N TYR A 571 5.67 -0.99 26.20
CA TYR A 571 5.08 -0.69 24.89
C TYR A 571 5.58 -1.64 23.78
N HIS A 572 4.66 -2.41 23.21
CA HIS A 572 4.93 -3.36 22.12
C HIS A 572 3.68 -3.64 21.25
N ALA A 573 3.81 -4.50 20.24
CA ALA A 573 2.77 -4.75 19.24
C ALA A 573 1.59 -5.62 19.75
N GLN A 574 1.72 -6.31 20.88
CA GLN A 574 0.70 -7.25 21.41
C GLN A 574 -0.24 -6.58 22.43
N PHE A 575 -0.66 -5.36 22.16
CA PHE A 575 -1.79 -4.70 22.83
C PHE A 575 -2.93 -4.53 21.82
N ILE A 576 -4.19 -4.59 22.31
CA ILE A 576 -5.34 -4.20 21.49
C ILE A 576 -5.21 -2.73 21.07
N PHE A 577 -5.87 -2.36 19.97
CA PHE A 577 -5.71 -1.02 19.36
C PHE A 577 -6.00 0.13 20.35
N PRO A 578 -7.09 0.13 21.17
CA PRO A 578 -7.33 1.21 22.13
C PRO A 578 -6.26 1.31 23.20
N ASP A 579 -5.83 0.18 23.82
CA ASP A 579 -4.79 0.18 24.86
C ASP A 579 -3.46 0.66 24.29
N ARG A 580 -3.12 0.25 23.07
CA ARG A 580 -1.92 0.71 22.37
C ARG A 580 -1.93 2.22 22.16
N THR A 581 -3.07 2.80 21.79
CA THR A 581 -3.24 4.23 21.62
C THR A 581 -3.06 4.99 22.93
N LEU A 582 -3.67 4.50 24.02
CA LEU A 582 -3.51 5.09 25.35
C LEU A 582 -2.05 5.03 25.84
N LYS A 583 -1.39 3.88 25.64
CA LYS A 583 0.03 3.72 26.01
C LYS A 583 0.95 4.63 25.21
N GLU A 584 0.70 4.80 23.91
CA GLU A 584 1.44 5.72 23.06
C GLU A 584 1.29 7.17 23.53
N GLN A 585 0.08 7.59 23.86
CA GLN A 585 -0.17 8.91 24.44
C GLN A 585 0.55 9.10 25.80
N ALA A 586 0.48 8.09 26.67
CA ALA A 586 1.19 8.10 27.95
C ALA A 586 2.71 8.18 27.76
N LEU A 587 3.25 7.44 26.79
CA LEU A 587 4.66 7.46 26.42
C LEU A 587 5.09 8.85 25.95
N LEU A 588 4.38 9.45 24.98
CA LEU A 588 4.68 10.79 24.46
C LEU A 588 4.56 11.86 25.56
N LYS A 589 3.58 11.74 26.47
CA LYS A 589 3.44 12.65 27.61
C LYS A 589 4.61 12.53 28.59
N THR A 590 5.15 11.33 28.77
CA THR A 590 6.18 11.03 29.78
C THR A 590 7.60 11.30 29.26
N VAL A 591 7.92 10.86 28.04
CA VAL A 591 9.28 10.94 27.46
C VAL A 591 9.33 11.68 26.13
N GLY A 592 8.22 12.26 25.67
CA GLY A 592 8.16 13.07 24.46
C GLY A 592 8.82 14.43 24.61
N LYS A 593 8.80 15.22 23.52
CA LYS A 593 9.44 16.52 23.43
C LYS A 593 9.01 17.50 24.54
N ASP A 594 7.73 17.59 24.84
CA ASP A 594 7.15 18.55 25.78
C ASP A 594 7.05 18.00 27.21
N SER A 595 7.65 16.84 27.53
CA SER A 595 7.62 16.24 28.85
C SER A 595 8.49 17.02 29.85
N SER A 596 7.98 17.25 31.06
CA SER A 596 8.71 17.90 32.15
C SER A 596 9.68 16.94 32.85
N ALA A 597 10.71 17.49 33.54
CA ALA A 597 11.66 16.69 34.33
C ALA A 597 10.97 15.90 35.43
N GLU A 598 9.91 16.45 36.05
CA GLU A 598 9.14 15.81 37.10
C GLU A 598 8.41 14.55 36.62
N VAL A 599 7.77 14.60 35.44
CA VAL A 599 7.04 13.46 34.84
C VAL A 599 8.01 12.35 34.43
N ARG A 600 9.21 12.69 33.96
CA ARG A 600 10.27 11.75 33.53
C ARG A 600 10.93 11.03 34.69
N ARG A 601 10.97 11.65 35.85
CA ARG A 601 11.73 11.20 37.02
C ARG A 601 11.41 9.75 37.41
N GLY A 602 12.46 8.92 37.47
CA GLY A 602 12.37 7.52 37.83
C GLY A 602 11.54 6.65 36.88
N THR A 603 11.39 7.08 35.64
CA THR A 603 10.63 6.34 34.62
C THR A 603 11.55 5.42 33.82
N VAL A 604 11.09 4.17 33.62
CA VAL A 604 11.71 3.21 32.71
C VAL A 604 10.70 2.86 31.62
N VAL A 605 11.08 3.05 30.37
CA VAL A 605 10.29 2.65 29.21
C VAL A 605 10.92 1.38 28.65
N VAL A 606 10.16 0.29 28.68
CA VAL A 606 10.57 -0.98 28.08
C VAL A 606 9.75 -1.23 26.82
N GLY A 607 10.40 -1.64 25.73
CA GLY A 607 9.66 -1.95 24.51
C GLY A 607 10.51 -2.64 23.45
N THR A 608 9.89 -2.81 22.28
CA THR A 608 10.51 -3.46 21.14
C THR A 608 10.78 -2.46 20.01
N GLN A 609 10.90 -2.93 18.77
CA GLN A 609 11.13 -2.11 17.58
C GLN A 609 10.10 -0.96 17.40
N VAL A 610 8.97 -1.01 18.08
CA VAL A 610 7.99 0.09 18.07
C VAL A 610 8.53 1.40 18.67
N LEU A 611 9.61 1.34 19.48
CA LEU A 611 10.30 2.51 20.04
C LEU A 611 11.39 3.07 19.09
N GLU A 612 11.81 2.32 18.09
CA GLU A 612 12.85 2.72 17.13
C GLU A 612 12.36 3.78 16.15
N GLN A 613 11.09 3.68 15.74
CA GLN A 613 10.55 4.45 14.61
C GLN A 613 9.44 5.39 15.08
N SER A 614 9.34 6.54 14.42
CA SER A 614 8.19 7.45 14.40
C SER A 614 7.81 8.18 15.68
N LEU A 615 8.33 7.80 16.84
CA LEU A 615 8.03 8.46 18.10
C LEU A 615 9.09 9.54 18.39
N ASP A 616 8.65 10.73 18.77
CA ASP A 616 9.54 11.81 19.21
C ASP A 616 9.80 11.72 20.72
N ILE A 617 10.58 10.69 21.09
CA ILE A 617 10.92 10.32 22.47
C ILE A 617 12.39 10.54 22.76
N ASP A 618 12.72 10.73 24.04
CA ASP A 618 14.04 11.08 24.53
C ASP A 618 14.35 10.37 25.86
N PHE A 619 15.46 9.65 25.91
CA PHE A 619 15.96 8.94 27.10
C PHE A 619 17.22 9.57 27.65
N ASP A 620 17.47 9.40 28.94
CA ASP A 620 18.70 9.82 29.62
C ASP A 620 19.76 8.72 29.60
N LEU A 621 19.33 7.45 29.66
CA LEU A 621 20.13 6.25 29.44
C LEU A 621 19.40 5.34 28.45
N LEU A 622 20.16 4.69 27.56
CA LEU A 622 19.64 3.66 26.66
C LEU A 622 20.27 2.30 26.95
N ILE A 623 19.44 1.28 27.06
CA ILE A 623 19.85 -0.13 27.12
C ILE A 623 19.18 -0.84 25.94
N THR A 624 19.94 -1.64 25.18
CA THR A 624 19.37 -2.28 24.01
C THR A 624 19.96 -3.65 23.75
N ASP A 625 19.16 -4.60 23.27
CA ASP A 625 19.70 -5.82 22.66
C ASP A 625 20.54 -5.44 21.45
N ILE A 626 21.58 -6.24 21.15
CA ILE A 626 22.32 -6.10 19.89
C ILE A 626 21.38 -6.27 18.70
N CYS A 627 21.58 -5.43 17.69
CA CYS A 627 20.83 -5.42 16.44
C CYS A 627 21.74 -4.92 15.32
N PRO A 628 21.37 -5.01 14.03
CA PRO A 628 22.15 -4.42 12.93
C PRO A 628 22.49 -2.95 13.17
N MET A 629 23.66 -2.52 12.74
CA MET A 629 24.23 -1.20 13.05
C MET A 629 23.31 -0.04 12.67
N ASP A 630 22.62 -0.13 11.55
CA ASP A 630 21.67 0.89 11.09
C ASP A 630 20.48 1.06 12.05
N LEU A 631 19.96 -0.04 12.62
CA LEU A 631 18.93 -0.01 13.66
C LEU A 631 19.50 0.44 15.01
N LEU A 632 20.71 0.01 15.38
CA LEU A 632 21.38 0.46 16.60
C LEU A 632 21.54 1.97 16.62
N LEU A 633 21.98 2.57 15.51
CA LEU A 633 22.11 4.02 15.37
C LEU A 633 20.77 4.75 15.49
N GLN A 634 19.67 4.13 15.05
CA GLN A 634 18.32 4.69 15.22
C GLN A 634 17.87 4.63 16.69
N ARG A 635 18.16 3.53 17.41
CA ARG A 635 17.91 3.42 18.87
C ARG A 635 18.73 4.47 19.62
N ILE A 636 20.00 4.60 19.32
CA ILE A 636 20.89 5.62 19.90
C ILE A 636 20.37 7.04 19.60
N GLY A 637 19.77 7.26 18.45
CA GLY A 637 19.11 8.54 18.10
C GLY A 637 17.93 8.91 19.01
N ARG A 638 17.53 8.06 19.97
CA ARG A 638 16.56 8.35 21.04
C ARG A 638 17.23 8.78 22.35
N LEU A 639 18.55 8.65 22.43
CA LEU A 639 19.32 9.03 23.58
C LEU A 639 19.74 10.50 23.47
N HIS A 640 19.46 11.31 24.49
CA HIS A 640 19.73 12.75 24.51
C HIS A 640 19.27 13.50 23.24
N ARG A 641 18.14 13.09 22.72
CA ARG A 641 17.59 13.59 21.44
C ARG A 641 17.21 15.08 21.49
N HIS A 642 16.72 15.54 22.65
CA HIS A 642 16.30 16.93 22.83
C HIS A 642 17.38 17.72 23.55
N ALA A 643 18.20 18.44 22.81
CA ALA A 643 19.34 19.22 23.30
C ALA A 643 18.97 20.32 24.31
N PHE A 644 17.71 20.80 24.33
CA PHE A 644 17.24 21.83 25.26
C PHE A 644 16.97 21.32 26.69
N ARG A 645 17.15 20.00 26.98
CA ARG A 645 16.98 19.45 28.32
C ARG A 645 18.21 19.72 29.17
N GLU A 646 18.19 20.84 29.90
CA GLU A 646 19.29 21.28 30.74
C GLU A 646 19.41 20.49 32.06
N HIS A 647 18.35 19.82 32.52
CA HIS A 647 18.29 19.22 33.87
C HIS A 647 18.29 17.69 33.82
N ARG A 648 19.32 17.08 33.21
CA ARG A 648 19.56 15.66 33.36
C ARG A 648 20.36 15.38 34.64
N PRO A 649 20.06 14.27 35.37
CA PRO A 649 20.87 13.87 36.53
C PRO A 649 22.38 13.74 36.17
N GLU A 650 23.25 14.04 37.12
CA GLU A 650 24.71 14.03 36.89
C GLU A 650 25.19 12.67 36.36
N VAL A 651 24.62 11.57 36.88
CA VAL A 651 24.97 10.18 36.48
C VAL A 651 24.66 9.85 35.02
N VAL A 652 23.82 10.65 34.35
CA VAL A 652 23.42 10.49 32.94
C VAL A 652 23.63 11.76 32.11
N LYS A 653 24.51 12.66 32.58
CA LYS A 653 24.83 13.89 31.88
C LYS A 653 25.60 13.61 30.58
N THR A 654 26.45 12.58 30.56
CA THR A 654 27.03 12.02 29.35
C THR A 654 26.09 10.94 28.78
N PRO A 655 25.79 10.99 27.49
CA PRO A 655 24.98 9.94 26.86
C PRO A 655 25.68 8.59 26.90
N VAL A 656 25.01 7.58 27.44
CA VAL A 656 25.54 6.20 27.56
C VAL A 656 24.52 5.22 26.98
N CYS A 657 25.01 4.30 26.15
CA CYS A 657 24.25 3.20 25.59
C CYS A 657 24.83 1.86 26.01
N TYR A 658 24.08 1.05 26.74
CA TYR A 658 24.42 -0.33 27.03
C TYR A 658 23.89 -1.24 25.93
N VAL A 659 24.73 -2.13 25.38
CA VAL A 659 24.37 -3.11 24.36
C VAL A 659 24.45 -4.51 24.95
N ILE A 660 23.30 -5.19 25.08
CA ILE A 660 23.20 -6.55 25.63
C ILE A 660 23.67 -7.53 24.56
N MET A 661 24.75 -8.28 24.87
CA MET A 661 25.42 -9.18 23.91
C MET A 661 24.96 -10.63 24.02
N ASP A 662 24.22 -11.01 25.04
CA ASP A 662 23.76 -12.40 25.30
C ASP A 662 22.98 -12.98 24.11
N GLU A 663 22.19 -12.16 23.44
CA GLU A 663 21.44 -12.56 22.22
C GLU A 663 22.36 -12.89 21.03
N LEU A 664 23.61 -12.40 21.00
CA LEU A 664 24.59 -12.76 19.99
C LEU A 664 25.37 -14.01 20.38
N HIS A 665 25.78 -14.12 21.64
CA HIS A 665 26.63 -15.23 22.11
C HIS A 665 25.86 -16.52 22.40
N GLY A 666 24.52 -16.43 22.58
CA GLY A 666 23.65 -17.60 22.75
C GLY A 666 23.42 -18.38 21.44
N GLU A 667 23.18 -19.68 21.58
CA GLU A 667 22.81 -20.54 20.44
C GLU A 667 21.33 -20.36 20.07
N ASN A 668 21.03 -20.21 18.78
CA ASN A 668 19.65 -20.14 18.24
C ASN A 668 18.73 -19.07 18.89
N THR A 669 19.31 -17.93 19.29
CA THR A 669 18.58 -16.83 19.93
C THR A 669 17.53 -16.21 19.00
N ALA A 670 16.62 -15.45 19.60
CA ALA A 670 15.58 -14.77 18.85
C ALA A 670 16.16 -13.67 17.93
N SER A 671 17.18 -12.94 18.37
CA SER A 671 17.83 -11.90 17.59
C SER A 671 18.50 -12.45 16.33
N LYS A 672 19.17 -13.61 16.42
CA LYS A 672 19.75 -14.31 15.26
C LYS A 672 18.69 -14.72 14.24
N LYS A 673 17.52 -15.14 14.71
CA LYS A 673 16.39 -15.52 13.81
C LYS A 673 15.76 -14.30 13.12
N ILE A 674 15.77 -13.15 13.78
CA ILE A 674 15.16 -11.89 13.26
C ILE A 674 16.11 -11.23 12.26
N TYR A 675 17.39 -11.07 12.60
CA TYR A 675 18.32 -10.22 11.85
C TYR A 675 19.40 -11.00 11.08
N GLY A 676 19.55 -12.28 11.37
CA GLY A 676 20.64 -13.11 10.84
C GLY A 676 21.93 -12.95 11.64
N ASP A 677 22.63 -14.05 11.80
CA ASP A 677 23.87 -14.15 12.61
C ASP A 677 24.99 -13.25 12.03
N PHE A 678 25.13 -13.22 10.71
CA PHE A 678 26.13 -12.43 10.00
C PHE A 678 26.10 -10.93 10.34
N LEU A 679 24.93 -10.28 10.23
CA LEU A 679 24.81 -8.84 10.47
C LEU A 679 25.05 -8.48 11.94
N LEU A 680 24.68 -9.36 12.88
CA LEU A 680 24.91 -9.14 14.30
C LEU A 680 26.40 -9.22 14.64
N HIS A 681 27.15 -10.21 14.11
CA HIS A 681 28.61 -10.31 14.27
C HIS A 681 29.32 -9.14 13.61
N ARG A 682 28.89 -8.72 12.40
CA ARG A 682 29.46 -7.51 11.76
C ARG A 682 29.23 -6.25 12.59
N THR A 683 28.10 -6.17 13.30
CA THR A 683 27.83 -5.05 14.21
C THR A 683 28.75 -5.10 15.41
N GLU A 684 28.97 -6.26 16.04
CA GLU A 684 29.90 -6.44 17.14
C GLU A 684 31.35 -6.04 16.74
N GLU A 685 31.82 -6.56 15.61
CA GLU A 685 33.17 -6.27 15.09
C GLU A 685 33.44 -4.78 14.83
N ASN A 686 32.40 -4.03 14.50
CA ASN A 686 32.46 -2.61 14.16
C ASN A 686 31.88 -1.70 15.26
N LEU A 687 31.60 -2.22 16.46
CA LEU A 687 31.06 -1.44 17.57
C LEU A 687 32.20 -0.70 18.26
N PRO A 688 32.34 0.64 18.16
CA PRO A 688 33.39 1.40 18.80
C PRO A 688 33.07 1.66 20.29
N GLU A 689 34.03 2.09 21.07
CA GLU A 689 33.84 2.53 22.46
C GLU A 689 33.01 3.81 22.58
N SER A 690 33.00 4.63 21.52
CA SER A 690 32.17 5.84 21.46
C SER A 690 31.71 6.14 20.04
N ILE A 691 30.54 6.74 19.91
CA ILE A 691 29.89 7.13 18.63
C ILE A 691 29.59 8.63 18.68
N VAL A 692 29.95 9.34 17.63
CA VAL A 692 29.62 10.76 17.44
C VAL A 692 28.50 10.89 16.41
N LEU A 693 27.29 11.23 16.86
CA LEU A 693 26.16 11.48 15.96
C LEU A 693 26.15 12.95 15.53
N PRO A 694 25.98 13.24 14.22
CA PRO A 694 25.67 12.30 13.13
C PRO A 694 26.91 11.81 12.35
N ASP A 695 28.13 12.19 12.72
CA ASP A 695 29.35 12.02 11.90
C ASP A 695 29.66 10.54 11.62
N ASP A 696 29.45 9.66 12.61
CA ASP A 696 29.76 8.23 12.53
C ASP A 696 28.64 7.39 11.88
N ILE A 697 27.47 7.99 11.54
CA ILE A 697 26.34 7.22 10.96
C ILE A 697 26.78 6.54 9.66
N SER A 698 27.25 7.31 8.68
CA SER A 698 27.64 6.74 7.38
C SER A 698 28.85 5.80 7.51
N PRO A 699 29.96 6.16 8.16
CA PRO A 699 31.10 5.26 8.31
C PRO A 699 30.76 3.92 8.93
N LEU A 700 29.99 3.87 10.02
CA LEU A 700 29.60 2.63 10.69
C LEU A 700 28.66 1.78 9.85
N VAL A 701 27.66 2.38 9.21
CA VAL A 701 26.78 1.66 8.30
C VAL A 701 27.57 1.07 7.14
N GLN A 702 28.44 1.84 6.50
CA GLN A 702 29.23 1.34 5.38
C GLN A 702 30.17 0.21 5.82
N ALA A 703 30.81 0.31 6.99
CA ALA A 703 31.70 -0.71 7.51
C ALA A 703 30.99 -2.07 7.72
N VAL A 704 29.77 -2.05 8.28
CA VAL A 704 28.99 -3.28 8.51
C VAL A 704 28.49 -3.89 7.20
N TYR A 705 28.09 -3.07 6.23
CA TYR A 705 27.53 -3.54 4.96
C TYR A 705 28.57 -3.65 3.81
N THR A 706 29.85 -3.49 4.09
CA THR A 706 30.95 -3.80 3.17
C THR A 706 31.64 -5.09 3.64
N PHE A 707 31.67 -6.11 2.79
CA PHE A 707 32.14 -7.45 3.13
C PHE A 707 32.89 -8.10 1.97
N SER A 708 33.72 -9.12 2.30
CA SER A 708 34.38 -9.97 1.31
C SER A 708 33.46 -11.15 0.93
N GLU A 709 33.45 -11.49 -0.35
CA GLU A 709 32.70 -12.66 -0.86
C GLU A 709 33.27 -14.00 -0.37
N ASP A 710 34.52 -14.01 0.13
CA ASP A 710 35.20 -15.21 0.65
C ASP A 710 34.78 -15.58 2.08
N ASP A 711 34.00 -14.74 2.77
CA ASP A 711 33.52 -14.99 4.12
C ASP A 711 32.40 -16.07 4.13
N ALA A 712 32.61 -17.15 4.87
CA ALA A 712 31.67 -18.26 4.97
C ALA A 712 30.32 -17.86 5.60
N MET A 713 30.33 -16.94 6.57
CA MET A 713 29.09 -16.42 7.18
C MET A 713 28.34 -15.55 6.19
N TYR A 714 29.07 -14.74 5.40
CA TYR A 714 28.49 -13.98 4.32
C TYR A 714 27.83 -14.87 3.28
N GLN A 715 28.46 -15.96 2.86
CA GLN A 715 27.88 -16.90 1.89
C GLN A 715 26.56 -17.51 2.40
N THR A 716 26.48 -17.84 3.69
CA THR A 716 25.24 -18.33 4.31
C THR A 716 24.16 -17.26 4.29
N TYR A 717 24.48 -16.04 4.68
CA TYR A 717 23.58 -14.89 4.67
C TYR A 717 23.09 -14.55 3.24
N HIS A 718 24.01 -14.51 2.28
CA HIS A 718 23.71 -14.25 0.87
C HIS A 718 22.76 -15.31 0.29
N ASN A 719 23.02 -16.60 0.60
CA ASN A 719 22.12 -17.68 0.15
C ASN A 719 20.69 -17.53 0.72
N GLN A 720 20.57 -17.14 1.98
CA GLN A 720 19.26 -16.89 2.58
C GLN A 720 18.54 -15.72 1.88
N GLN A 721 19.23 -14.63 1.59
CA GLN A 721 18.67 -13.52 0.84
C GLN A 721 18.25 -13.92 -0.58
N GLU A 722 19.04 -14.72 -1.29
CA GLU A 722 18.69 -15.19 -2.63
C GLU A 722 17.48 -16.12 -2.62
N ILE A 723 17.28 -16.91 -1.58
CA ILE A 723 16.03 -17.69 -1.40
C ILE A 723 14.82 -16.74 -1.26
N GLN A 724 14.93 -15.69 -0.43
CA GLN A 724 13.86 -14.70 -0.27
C GLN A 724 13.57 -13.98 -1.59
N LYS A 725 14.60 -13.55 -2.32
CA LYS A 725 14.46 -12.89 -3.62
C LYS A 725 13.80 -13.81 -4.66
N ARG A 726 14.18 -15.09 -4.72
CA ARG A 726 13.54 -16.07 -5.63
C ARG A 726 12.04 -16.20 -5.31
N ARG A 727 11.67 -16.31 -4.04
CA ARG A 727 10.28 -16.39 -3.61
C ARG A 727 9.51 -15.12 -4.02
N ALA A 728 10.09 -13.92 -3.84
CA ALA A 728 9.46 -12.68 -4.28
C ALA A 728 9.27 -12.65 -5.81
N ARG A 729 10.24 -13.14 -6.60
CA ARG A 729 10.19 -13.14 -8.07
C ARG A 729 9.02 -13.97 -8.61
N CYS A 730 8.59 -15.02 -7.92
CA CYS A 730 7.42 -15.84 -8.32
C CYS A 730 6.14 -15.00 -8.42
N PHE A 731 5.96 -14.03 -7.53
CA PHE A 731 4.76 -13.18 -7.45
C PHE A 731 4.95 -11.79 -8.05
N ARG A 732 6.16 -11.43 -8.42
CA ARG A 732 6.51 -10.13 -8.96
C ARG A 732 6.08 -10.01 -10.43
N ILE A 733 5.46 -8.89 -10.82
CA ILE A 733 5.16 -8.61 -12.24
C ILE A 733 6.44 -8.48 -13.07
N GLY A 734 6.30 -8.62 -14.38
CA GLY A 734 7.40 -8.43 -15.33
C GLY A 734 7.85 -6.97 -15.43
N LYS A 735 9.02 -6.76 -16.05
CA LYS A 735 9.58 -5.43 -16.32
C LYS A 735 8.66 -4.60 -17.25
N PRO A 736 8.71 -3.25 -17.17
CA PRO A 736 7.96 -2.36 -18.07
C PRO A 736 8.35 -2.51 -19.54
N THR A 737 9.51 -3.06 -19.83
CA THR A 737 9.99 -3.33 -21.19
C THR A 737 9.27 -4.52 -21.82
N GLY A 738 9.12 -4.52 -23.16
CA GLY A 738 8.42 -5.56 -23.91
C GLY A 738 7.17 -5.02 -24.62
N LYS A 739 6.51 -5.89 -25.40
CA LYS A 739 5.49 -5.44 -26.36
C LYS A 739 4.06 -5.59 -25.87
N ASP A 740 3.78 -6.48 -24.91
CA ASP A 740 2.41 -6.78 -24.49
C ASP A 740 2.30 -7.10 -23.00
N ILE A 741 1.06 -7.03 -22.48
CA ILE A 741 0.72 -7.33 -21.10
C ILE A 741 0.30 -8.81 -20.90
N HIS A 742 0.26 -9.61 -21.94
CA HIS A 742 -0.02 -11.04 -21.82
C HIS A 742 1.00 -11.69 -20.91
N ARG A 743 0.56 -12.63 -20.10
CA ARG A 743 1.36 -13.31 -19.06
C ARG A 743 1.92 -12.41 -17.96
N LEU A 744 1.67 -11.08 -17.99
CA LEU A 744 2.18 -10.19 -16.97
C LEU A 744 1.74 -10.61 -15.56
N LEU A 745 0.52 -11.12 -15.44
CA LEU A 745 -0.08 -11.59 -14.19
C LEU A 745 -0.20 -13.12 -14.11
N SER A 746 0.23 -13.87 -15.12
CA SER A 746 0.23 -15.34 -15.07
C SER A 746 1.31 -15.85 -14.12
N ARG A 747 1.03 -16.97 -13.47
CA ARG A 747 2.03 -17.73 -12.71
C ARG A 747 2.60 -18.80 -13.62
N ASP A 748 3.92 -18.93 -13.70
CA ASP A 748 4.57 -20.02 -14.41
C ASP A 748 4.22 -21.36 -13.74
N ILE A 749 4.23 -22.45 -14.53
CA ILE A 749 3.83 -23.79 -14.05
C ILE A 749 4.78 -24.27 -12.93
N GLU A 750 6.05 -23.90 -13.00
CA GLU A 750 7.05 -24.19 -11.96
C GLU A 750 6.74 -23.46 -10.65
N ASP A 751 6.21 -22.24 -10.72
CA ASP A 751 5.81 -21.44 -9.55
C ASP A 751 4.59 -22.04 -8.81
N LYS A 752 3.73 -22.81 -9.51
CA LYS A 752 2.52 -23.40 -8.90
C LYS A 752 2.84 -24.48 -7.87
N ASN A 753 3.98 -25.15 -7.99
CA ASN A 753 4.39 -26.24 -7.08
C ASN A 753 5.12 -25.73 -5.82
N GLU A 754 5.67 -24.51 -5.83
CA GLU A 754 6.40 -23.93 -4.68
C GLU A 754 5.56 -22.97 -3.83
N CYS A 755 4.42 -22.50 -4.32
CA CYS A 755 3.71 -21.35 -3.77
C CYS A 755 2.22 -21.61 -3.48
N GLU A 756 1.92 -22.34 -2.41
CA GLU A 756 0.60 -22.33 -1.76
C GLU A 756 0.38 -21.09 -0.85
N VAL A 757 1.32 -20.13 -0.82
CA VAL A 757 1.25 -18.94 0.04
C VAL A 757 0.60 -17.78 -0.71
N GLU A 758 -0.35 -17.11 -0.09
CA GLU A 758 -0.93 -15.86 -0.60
C GLU A 758 0.14 -14.86 -1.01
N ALA A 759 -0.01 -14.29 -2.20
CA ALA A 759 0.89 -13.29 -2.72
C ALA A 759 0.87 -12.03 -1.83
N ALA A 760 1.92 -11.84 -1.03
CA ALA A 760 2.12 -10.71 -0.14
C ALA A 760 3.41 -9.97 -0.51
N VAL A 761 3.51 -8.71 -0.19
CA VAL A 761 4.72 -7.90 -0.42
C VAL A 761 5.75 -8.01 0.70
N ARG A 762 5.44 -8.71 1.78
CA ARG A 762 6.34 -9.01 2.91
C ARG A 762 6.56 -10.51 2.99
N ASP A 763 7.82 -10.94 3.14
CA ASP A 763 8.18 -12.33 3.46
C ASP A 763 7.92 -12.59 4.95
N GLY A 764 6.69 -12.34 5.37
CA GLY A 764 6.27 -12.56 6.75
C GLY A 764 5.37 -13.77 6.82
N ILE A 765 5.50 -14.52 7.92
CA ILE A 765 4.48 -15.46 8.33
C ILE A 765 3.18 -14.68 8.42
N SER A 766 2.15 -15.13 7.70
CA SER A 766 0.82 -14.53 7.78
C SER A 766 0.46 -14.39 9.26
N SER A 767 0.30 -13.15 9.74
CA SER A 767 -0.07 -12.95 11.13
C SER A 767 -1.58 -12.99 11.28
N ILE A 768 -2.06 -13.84 12.18
CA ILE A 768 -3.49 -13.89 12.50
C ILE A 768 -3.82 -12.68 13.38
N GLU A 769 -4.78 -11.88 12.93
CA GLU A 769 -5.40 -10.83 13.75
C GLU A 769 -6.73 -11.36 14.30
N VAL A 770 -6.98 -11.11 15.59
CA VAL A 770 -8.20 -11.52 16.28
C VAL A 770 -8.83 -10.33 16.99
N LEU A 771 -10.13 -10.37 17.18
CA LEU A 771 -10.83 -9.49 18.10
C LEU A 771 -10.75 -10.11 19.48
N LEU A 772 -10.25 -9.39 20.47
CA LEU A 772 -10.10 -9.88 21.84
C LEU A 772 -11.31 -9.47 22.66
N MET A 773 -12.14 -10.44 23.07
CA MET A 773 -13.40 -10.22 23.79
C MET A 773 -13.48 -11.14 25.01
N ARG A 774 -14.30 -10.78 25.99
CA ARG A 774 -14.59 -11.69 27.11
C ARG A 774 -15.86 -12.49 26.87
N ARG A 775 -15.85 -13.74 27.28
CA ARG A 775 -17.03 -14.61 27.36
C ARG A 775 -17.33 -14.92 28.80
N MET A 776 -18.45 -14.43 29.27
CA MET A 776 -18.92 -14.63 30.65
C MET A 776 -19.50 -16.03 30.83
N LYS A 777 -19.63 -16.47 32.08
CA LYS A 777 -20.22 -17.79 32.44
C LYS A 777 -21.66 -17.98 31.96
N ASP A 778 -22.41 -16.88 31.80
CA ASP A 778 -23.76 -16.89 31.25
C ASP A 778 -23.80 -16.96 29.71
N GLY A 779 -22.65 -17.04 29.07
CA GLY A 779 -22.50 -17.07 27.62
C GLY A 779 -22.50 -15.69 26.94
N SER A 780 -22.68 -14.60 27.68
CA SER A 780 -22.66 -13.26 27.14
C SER A 780 -21.26 -12.84 26.72
N ILE A 781 -21.17 -12.05 25.64
CA ILE A 781 -19.93 -11.47 25.14
C ILE A 781 -19.83 -10.04 25.68
N CYS A 782 -18.66 -9.70 26.25
CA CYS A 782 -18.38 -8.41 26.85
C CYS A 782 -17.07 -7.83 26.31
N PHE A 783 -16.96 -6.51 26.31
CA PHE A 783 -15.70 -5.82 26.15
C PHE A 783 -14.73 -6.15 27.30
N LEU A 784 -13.43 -5.88 27.09
CA LEU A 784 -12.44 -5.98 28.17
C LEU A 784 -12.77 -4.96 29.28
N PRO A 785 -12.35 -5.20 30.55
CA PRO A 785 -12.76 -4.35 31.67
C PRO A 785 -12.44 -2.86 31.50
N ASN A 786 -11.29 -2.57 30.87
CA ASN A 786 -10.84 -1.19 30.64
C ASN A 786 -11.41 -0.57 29.35
N GLN A 787 -12.22 -1.33 28.60
CA GLN A 787 -12.83 -0.89 27.35
C GLN A 787 -14.34 -0.76 27.52
N HIS A 788 -14.90 0.40 27.21
CA HIS A 788 -16.34 0.69 27.32
C HIS A 788 -16.98 0.25 28.65
N GLY A 789 -16.20 0.29 29.76
CA GLY A 789 -16.63 -0.15 31.08
C GLY A 789 -16.87 -1.66 31.20
N GLY A 790 -16.34 -2.47 30.30
CA GLY A 790 -16.55 -3.92 30.26
C GLY A 790 -17.98 -4.34 29.96
N ARG A 791 -18.79 -3.45 29.33
CA ARG A 791 -20.20 -3.70 29.04
C ARG A 791 -20.40 -4.91 28.12
N LYS A 792 -21.58 -5.51 28.24
CA LYS A 792 -22.05 -6.56 27.35
C LYS A 792 -22.32 -6.01 25.96
N THR A 793 -22.00 -6.79 24.94
CA THR A 793 -22.36 -6.48 23.56
C THR A 793 -23.79 -6.89 23.24
N GLU A 794 -24.44 -6.18 22.34
CA GLU A 794 -25.74 -6.59 21.82
C GLU A 794 -25.63 -7.83 20.92
N ALA A 795 -26.69 -8.63 20.88
CA ALA A 795 -26.75 -9.80 19.99
C ALA A 795 -26.72 -9.39 18.49
N PHE A 796 -27.28 -8.23 18.19
CA PHE A 796 -27.27 -7.60 16.87
C PHE A 796 -26.72 -6.18 17.04
N PRO A 797 -25.40 -6.03 17.10
CA PRO A 797 -24.78 -4.73 17.34
C PRO A 797 -25.07 -3.78 16.17
N ASP A 798 -25.34 -2.53 16.48
CA ASP A 798 -25.45 -1.47 15.48
C ASP A 798 -24.09 -1.13 14.87
N GLU A 799 -24.06 -0.21 13.92
CA GLU A 799 -22.82 0.15 13.21
C GLU A 799 -21.77 0.75 14.16
N ALA A 800 -22.18 1.52 15.15
CA ALA A 800 -21.29 2.13 16.13
C ALA A 800 -20.66 1.06 17.03
N GLU A 801 -21.46 0.14 17.54
CA GLU A 801 -20.98 -0.98 18.36
C GLU A 801 -20.12 -1.98 17.57
N CYS A 802 -20.49 -2.26 16.30
CA CYS A 802 -19.66 -3.09 15.42
C CYS A 802 -18.25 -2.50 15.24
N ARG A 803 -18.16 -1.19 15.16
CA ARG A 803 -16.88 -0.48 15.07
C ARG A 803 -16.11 -0.56 16.39
N GLU A 804 -16.74 -0.32 17.54
CA GLU A 804 -16.12 -0.46 18.85
C GLU A 804 -15.57 -1.88 19.08
N ILE A 805 -16.29 -2.89 18.61
CA ILE A 805 -15.84 -4.29 18.62
C ILE A 805 -14.62 -4.46 17.69
N ALA A 806 -14.64 -3.89 16.48
CA ALA A 806 -13.53 -3.95 15.54
C ALA A 806 -12.25 -3.27 16.07
N GLU A 807 -12.37 -2.33 17.00
CA GLU A 807 -11.24 -1.70 17.70
C GLU A 807 -10.52 -2.68 18.67
N GLN A 808 -11.16 -3.77 19.13
CA GLN A 808 -10.54 -4.77 20.00
C GLN A 808 -9.53 -5.68 19.27
N LYS A 809 -9.04 -5.24 18.13
CA LYS A 809 -8.12 -5.99 17.27
C LYS A 809 -6.75 -6.14 17.91
N LEU A 810 -6.24 -7.37 17.88
CA LEU A 810 -4.93 -7.77 18.37
C LEU A 810 -4.27 -8.73 17.38
N ARG A 811 -2.96 -8.58 17.19
CA ARG A 811 -2.15 -9.51 16.39
C ARG A 811 -1.60 -10.61 17.28
N LEU A 812 -1.89 -11.86 16.95
CA LEU A 812 -1.35 -13.01 17.67
C LEU A 812 0.17 -13.14 17.49
N PRO A 813 0.88 -13.70 18.47
CA PRO A 813 2.29 -14.05 18.36
C PRO A 813 2.57 -14.95 17.16
N THR A 814 3.75 -14.79 16.56
CA THR A 814 4.15 -15.51 15.33
C THR A 814 4.11 -17.03 15.46
N GLY A 815 4.22 -17.58 16.66
CA GLY A 815 4.09 -19.02 16.91
C GLY A 815 2.74 -19.61 16.50
N PHE A 816 1.66 -18.80 16.56
CA PHE A 816 0.31 -19.21 16.15
C PHE A 816 0.08 -19.08 14.63
N SER A 817 0.96 -18.40 13.91
CA SER A 817 0.81 -18.09 12.48
C SER A 817 1.86 -18.77 11.61
N GLN A 818 2.64 -19.72 12.15
CA GLN A 818 3.63 -20.50 11.38
C GLN A 818 2.92 -21.38 10.34
N LYS A 819 3.59 -21.69 9.24
CA LYS A 819 3.03 -22.52 8.16
C LYS A 819 2.44 -23.86 8.66
N TRP A 820 3.00 -24.42 9.73
CA TRP A 820 2.52 -25.68 10.35
C TRP A 820 1.39 -25.49 11.38
N SER A 821 1.16 -24.27 11.88
CA SER A 821 0.17 -23.98 12.95
C SER A 821 -1.03 -23.15 12.46
N ILE A 822 -0.88 -22.37 11.39
CA ILE A 822 -1.84 -21.35 10.96
C ILE A 822 -3.24 -21.92 10.71
N ASP A 823 -3.36 -23.00 9.93
CA ASP A 823 -4.66 -23.61 9.62
C ASP A 823 -5.34 -24.18 10.87
N ARG A 824 -4.55 -24.77 11.76
CA ARG A 824 -5.06 -25.31 13.03
C ARG A 824 -5.52 -24.18 13.95
N THR A 825 -4.76 -23.09 14.01
CA THR A 825 -5.11 -21.90 14.80
C THR A 825 -6.42 -21.29 14.28
N ILE A 826 -6.54 -21.10 12.96
CA ILE A 826 -7.76 -20.56 12.34
C ILE A 826 -8.96 -21.49 12.64
N HIS A 827 -8.79 -22.79 12.42
CA HIS A 827 -9.86 -23.76 12.65
C HIS A 827 -10.32 -23.76 14.13
N GLU A 828 -9.40 -23.66 15.08
CA GLU A 828 -9.74 -23.62 16.51
C GLU A 828 -10.46 -22.32 16.88
N LEU A 829 -10.02 -21.17 16.35
CA LEU A 829 -10.69 -19.88 16.51
C LEU A 829 -12.09 -19.90 15.90
N GLU A 830 -12.25 -20.40 14.66
CA GLU A 830 -13.56 -20.54 14.01
C GLU A 830 -14.52 -21.40 14.83
N LYS A 831 -14.04 -22.53 15.34
CA LYS A 831 -14.84 -23.42 16.20
C LYS A 831 -15.30 -22.73 17.49
N GLN A 832 -14.49 -21.88 18.07
CA GLN A 832 -14.85 -21.08 19.23
C GLN A 832 -15.83 -19.96 18.91
N CYS A 833 -15.70 -19.33 17.72
CA CYS A 833 -16.44 -18.13 17.32
C CYS A 833 -17.85 -18.42 16.81
N LEU A 834 -18.02 -19.42 15.93
CA LEU A 834 -19.25 -19.69 15.17
C LEU A 834 -20.53 -19.69 16.01
N PRO A 835 -20.58 -20.33 17.21
CA PRO A 835 -21.79 -20.37 18.01
C PRO A 835 -22.22 -19.02 18.59
N TYR A 836 -21.33 -18.01 18.62
CA TYR A 836 -21.55 -16.78 19.36
C TYR A 836 -21.63 -15.53 18.50
N VAL A 837 -20.97 -15.55 17.33
CA VAL A 837 -20.76 -14.34 16.51
C VAL A 837 -21.31 -14.47 15.09
N GLU A 838 -22.22 -15.40 14.83
CA GLU A 838 -22.80 -15.62 13.50
C GLU A 838 -23.45 -14.35 12.95
N ASN A 839 -24.14 -13.58 13.77
CA ASN A 839 -24.79 -12.33 13.39
C ASN A 839 -23.81 -11.21 13.01
N TRP A 840 -22.58 -11.26 13.55
CA TRP A 840 -21.53 -10.27 13.24
C TRP A 840 -21.06 -10.33 11.79
N GLN A 841 -21.29 -11.46 11.11
CA GLN A 841 -20.92 -11.63 9.69
C GLN A 841 -21.74 -10.73 8.73
N ASN A 842 -22.84 -10.16 9.21
CA ASN A 842 -23.64 -9.20 8.44
C ASN A 842 -23.02 -7.78 8.45
N SER A 843 -22.15 -7.47 9.39
CA SER A 843 -21.48 -6.17 9.50
C SER A 843 -20.24 -6.12 8.61
N HIS A 844 -20.07 -5.04 7.86
CA HIS A 844 -18.84 -4.81 7.08
C HIS A 844 -17.58 -4.64 7.96
N TRP A 845 -17.75 -4.26 9.24
CA TRP A 845 -16.65 -4.13 10.22
C TRP A 845 -16.18 -5.47 10.75
N LEU A 846 -17.08 -6.42 10.92
CA LEU A 846 -16.85 -7.67 11.64
C LEU A 846 -16.81 -8.90 10.73
N LYS A 847 -17.25 -8.76 9.49
CA LYS A 847 -17.27 -9.86 8.51
C LYS A 847 -15.90 -10.48 8.32
N GLY A 848 -15.80 -11.80 8.54
CA GLY A 848 -14.55 -12.54 8.38
C GLY A 848 -13.54 -12.32 9.52
N GLN A 849 -13.88 -11.56 10.59
CA GLN A 849 -13.00 -11.41 11.75
C GLN A 849 -13.09 -12.64 12.64
N LEU A 850 -11.94 -13.11 13.13
CA LEU A 850 -11.82 -14.14 14.14
C LEU A 850 -11.85 -13.52 15.53
N VAL A 851 -12.46 -14.20 16.50
CA VAL A 851 -12.53 -13.73 17.90
C VAL A 851 -11.77 -14.70 18.80
N LEU A 852 -10.94 -14.16 19.66
CA LEU A 852 -10.30 -14.86 20.76
C LEU A 852 -11.05 -14.49 22.04
N PHE A 853 -11.67 -15.48 22.68
CA PHE A 853 -12.40 -15.28 23.94
C PHE A 853 -11.51 -15.49 25.15
N LEU A 854 -11.59 -14.56 26.08
CA LEU A 854 -11.04 -14.66 27.41
C LEU A 854 -12.18 -14.88 28.43
N ASP A 855 -11.86 -15.46 29.56
CA ASP A 855 -12.79 -15.60 30.69
C ASP A 855 -12.93 -14.29 31.51
N GLU A 856 -13.64 -14.34 32.62
CA GLU A 856 -13.85 -13.22 33.54
C GLU A 856 -12.54 -12.70 34.15
N GLU A 857 -11.52 -13.57 34.26
CA GLU A 857 -10.20 -13.30 34.85
C GLU A 857 -9.15 -12.97 33.76
N MET A 858 -9.61 -12.75 32.54
CA MET A 858 -8.78 -12.40 31.38
C MET A 858 -7.84 -13.52 30.89
N ASN A 859 -8.16 -14.77 31.21
CA ASN A 859 -7.45 -15.94 30.74
C ASN A 859 -8.13 -16.56 29.53
N GLY A 860 -7.36 -17.21 28.68
CA GLY A 860 -7.85 -17.95 27.52
C GLY A 860 -6.96 -19.14 27.18
N GLU A 861 -7.40 -19.94 26.23
CA GLU A 861 -6.63 -21.05 25.71
C GLU A 861 -6.68 -21.07 24.19
N LEU A 862 -5.54 -21.33 23.55
CA LEU A 862 -5.42 -21.47 22.11
C LEU A 862 -4.27 -22.41 21.76
N MET A 863 -4.52 -23.45 20.97
CA MET A 863 -3.50 -24.42 20.52
C MET A 863 -2.72 -25.10 21.65
N GLY A 864 -3.37 -25.30 22.84
CA GLY A 864 -2.74 -25.87 24.03
C GLY A 864 -1.81 -24.92 24.78
N PHE A 865 -1.86 -23.63 24.45
CA PHE A 865 -1.21 -22.58 25.21
C PHE A 865 -2.24 -21.88 26.08
N GLN A 866 -1.87 -21.61 27.33
CA GLN A 866 -2.60 -20.69 28.19
C GLN A 866 -2.26 -19.26 27.79
N LEU A 867 -3.25 -18.40 27.77
CA LEU A 867 -3.15 -16.99 27.41
C LEU A 867 -3.64 -16.14 28.58
N HIS A 868 -3.04 -14.99 28.76
CA HIS A 868 -3.54 -13.96 29.67
C HIS A 868 -3.37 -12.58 29.02
N TYR A 869 -4.36 -11.72 29.19
CA TYR A 869 -4.25 -10.34 28.72
C TYR A 869 -4.41 -9.34 29.87
N SER A 870 -3.49 -8.38 29.94
CA SER A 870 -3.58 -7.26 30.87
C SER A 870 -3.24 -5.94 30.19
N PHE A 871 -3.75 -4.83 30.73
CA PHE A 871 -3.34 -3.50 30.26
C PHE A 871 -1.86 -3.24 30.51
N GLU A 872 -1.29 -3.81 31.56
CA GLU A 872 0.11 -3.65 31.95
C GLU A 872 1.06 -4.35 30.96
N ASN A 873 0.80 -5.62 30.63
CA ASN A 873 1.73 -6.49 29.92
C ASN A 873 1.27 -6.83 28.47
N GLY A 874 0.01 -6.56 28.10
CA GLY A 874 -0.57 -7.02 26.84
C GLY A 874 -0.87 -8.52 26.87
N LEU A 875 -0.82 -9.18 25.72
CA LEU A 875 -1.04 -10.61 25.59
C LEU A 875 0.23 -11.38 26.00
N GLU A 876 0.10 -12.22 27.00
CA GLU A 876 1.10 -13.18 27.47
C GLU A 876 0.64 -14.60 27.14
N TYR A 877 1.57 -15.53 26.92
CA TYR A 877 1.25 -16.93 26.64
C TYR A 877 2.37 -17.87 27.09
N TRP A 878 1.95 -19.06 27.55
CA TRP A 878 2.86 -20.13 27.98
C TRP A 878 2.22 -21.49 27.73
N LYS A 879 3.05 -22.53 27.63
CA LYS A 879 2.53 -23.90 27.56
C LYS A 879 1.86 -24.24 28.88
N ALA A 880 0.67 -24.85 28.81
CA ALA A 880 0.08 -25.46 29.98
C ALA A 880 1.09 -26.46 30.58
N ALA A 881 1.30 -26.42 31.87
CA ALA A 881 2.08 -27.46 32.55
C ALA A 881 1.36 -28.82 32.36
N GLU A 882 2.08 -29.80 31.81
CA GLU A 882 1.58 -31.18 31.66
C GLU A 882 1.21 -31.79 33.02
#